data_71041ca879777f8d3584483efce6252d
#
_entry.id   71041ca879777f8d3584483efce6252d
#
_cell.length_a   1.000
_cell.length_b   1.000
_cell.length_c   1.000
_cell.angle_alpha   90.00
_cell.angle_beta   90.00
_cell.angle_gamma   90.00
#
_symmetry.space_group_name_H-M   'P 1'
#
loop_
_entity.id
_entity.type
_entity.pdbx_description
1 polymer ?
#
loop_
_entity_poly.entity_id
_entity_poly.type
_entity_poly.pdbx_seq_one_letter_code
_entity_poly.pdbx_strand_id
1 'polypeptide(L)'
;MQDESLFRQEAWRYQLEEDGTLSLTGTVYNEMQGSYTLSSASSFNNLSAAFPGSTAGNVSGGKPDEITGMTWQELKDYHDKYYHPSNSLTMVYGKLEQPEAFLALLDGYFAEYEARDFSDAFPDAGYTPLTESTEAVYDYPAEAGADTTHASQILYSYVCTGATLQDELVCDLLTTLLNAESSPMMQALKEQLPHATVTSYYNNMGPELLMTFSATGVDETDAELLRQIVNTALAQVAENGFDADLTESIAAAYGLSTRLSLESSSLGVDLLPSFAMCWALDGDLYALPASYEALDSIVTWNTDGTYQDFLRRFTGEGAVTVTSVTRPVPGLKEEQDAALAARLAEVKAGMTDAELADIAAWTEAGTVATTTDLVAELTAVTVDSLPEETRLYDIDDVTGEDGVRRIHVQAAADGVGYSTLRMNAGGLDEEQLLWCRLYISLLCEVGTPSHTSAQLSDLLNRYTGSVSVRISLPNEDNEYGYTPYLSVSYYALDENLLPAARLMRELLFESDFTQTDVISGRVSAYRTQLKQAINSAGYQVELYRMMGAVSPAYAMYAHINFTDYYDFLTRVEGLLSTDPESVTAGLNAVRDYFLATGGTAISAYVGSDEGNTLNAAAANAFLEGLDSQPVVRQACQLNTISAADALAVQTNTAFNLYFASWQELGLDDGYTADWDALCTLLNDRYLMPILRDGCGAYGAYAMAMDDGLLLYTYRDPNVSESFDTFFSLGSLLRADGDITQETLNGYILSAYSDLAASSG
;
A
#
# COMPACT_ATOMS: atom_id res chain seq x y z
N MET A 1 -22.53 12.00 20.20
CA MET A 1 -23.37 10.94 20.81
C MET A 1 -24.76 11.40 21.23
N GLN A 2 -24.97 12.66 21.67
CA GLN A 2 -26.29 13.15 22.10
C GLN A 2 -27.25 13.50 20.95
N ASP A 3 -26.76 13.59 19.74
CA ASP A 3 -27.55 13.94 18.55
C ASP A 3 -27.71 12.69 17.66
N GLU A 4 -28.98 12.28 17.47
CA GLU A 4 -29.32 11.14 16.60
C GLU A 4 -28.98 11.41 15.14
N SER A 5 -28.94 12.69 14.73
CA SER A 5 -28.59 13.05 13.36
C SER A 5 -27.17 12.62 12.99
N LEU A 6 -26.22 12.70 13.92
CA LEU A 6 -24.85 12.23 13.71
C LEU A 6 -24.76 10.71 13.59
N PHE A 7 -25.60 9.96 14.36
CA PHE A 7 -25.68 8.51 14.19
C PHE A 7 -26.19 8.15 12.79
N ARG A 8 -27.22 8.82 12.31
CA ARG A 8 -27.80 8.58 10.98
C ARG A 8 -26.82 8.93 9.86
N GLN A 9 -26.01 9.94 10.05
CA GLN A 9 -24.97 10.30 9.08
C GLN A 9 -23.82 9.30 9.09
N GLU A 10 -23.24 9.02 10.26
CA GLU A 10 -22.00 8.27 10.38
C GLU A 10 -22.22 6.75 10.37
N ALA A 11 -23.22 6.22 11.06
CA ALA A 11 -23.43 4.78 11.14
C ALA A 11 -24.17 4.24 9.92
N TRP A 12 -25.49 4.44 9.90
CA TRP A 12 -26.34 4.04 8.78
C TRP A 12 -27.72 4.71 8.82
N ARG A 13 -28.37 4.82 7.65
CA ARG A 13 -29.75 5.27 7.48
C ARG A 13 -30.38 4.72 6.22
N TYR A 14 -31.70 4.82 6.13
CA TYR A 14 -32.39 4.67 4.86
C TYR A 14 -32.26 5.94 4.02
N GLN A 15 -32.18 5.76 2.70
CA GLN A 15 -32.18 6.82 1.71
C GLN A 15 -33.24 6.54 0.64
N LEU A 16 -33.91 7.59 0.13
CA LEU A 16 -34.85 7.50 -0.97
C LEU A 16 -34.13 7.84 -2.27
N GLU A 17 -34.10 6.89 -3.20
CA GLU A 17 -33.55 7.09 -4.54
C GLU A 17 -34.55 7.89 -5.42
N GLU A 18 -34.07 8.43 -6.55
CA GLU A 18 -34.90 9.23 -7.48
C GLU A 18 -36.11 8.46 -8.02
N ASP A 19 -35.99 7.15 -8.25
CA ASP A 19 -37.08 6.27 -8.68
C ASP A 19 -38.05 5.93 -7.53
N GLY A 20 -37.77 6.45 -6.35
CA GLY A 20 -38.54 6.21 -5.13
C GLY A 20 -38.22 4.88 -4.47
N THR A 21 -37.22 4.10 -4.87
CA THR A 21 -36.79 2.93 -4.13
C THR A 21 -36.09 3.32 -2.83
N LEU A 22 -36.01 2.38 -1.87
CA LEU A 22 -35.31 2.59 -0.61
C LEU A 22 -33.94 1.93 -0.71
N SER A 23 -32.89 2.64 -0.33
CA SER A 23 -31.52 2.14 -0.20
C SER A 23 -30.99 2.32 1.23
N LEU A 24 -29.78 1.84 1.47
CA LEU A 24 -29.03 1.99 2.71
C LEU A 24 -27.79 2.84 2.46
N THR A 25 -27.48 3.76 3.36
CA THR A 25 -26.27 4.58 3.30
C THR A 25 -25.82 4.96 4.71
N GLY A 26 -24.61 5.48 4.82
CA GLY A 26 -23.96 5.91 6.06
C GLY A 26 -22.45 5.77 5.92
N THR A 27 -21.66 6.61 6.56
CA THR A 27 -20.19 6.61 6.41
C THR A 27 -19.61 5.22 6.74
N VAL A 28 -19.88 4.70 7.93
CA VAL A 28 -19.36 3.37 8.36
C VAL A 28 -19.95 2.24 7.52
N TYR A 29 -21.24 2.29 7.21
CA TYR A 29 -21.88 1.27 6.39
C TYR A 29 -21.24 1.18 5.00
N ASN A 30 -21.04 2.33 4.33
CA ASN A 30 -20.44 2.37 2.99
C ASN A 30 -18.96 1.97 3.00
N GLU A 31 -18.22 2.39 4.03
CA GLU A 31 -16.83 2.00 4.22
C GLU A 31 -16.70 0.49 4.40
N MET A 32 -17.48 -0.11 5.28
CA MET A 32 -17.44 -1.55 5.51
C MET A 32 -17.93 -2.36 4.31
N GLN A 33 -18.89 -1.85 3.54
CA GLN A 33 -19.29 -2.46 2.26
C GLN A 33 -18.11 -2.48 1.25
N GLY A 34 -17.39 -1.37 1.16
CA GLY A 34 -16.22 -1.25 0.28
C GLY A 34 -15.02 -2.08 0.76
N SER A 35 -14.88 -2.24 2.07
CA SER A 35 -13.79 -2.99 2.70
C SER A 35 -14.01 -4.50 2.73
N TYR A 36 -15.21 -5.00 2.46
CA TYR A 36 -15.55 -6.42 2.50
C TYR A 36 -15.15 -7.14 1.20
N THR A 37 -13.86 -7.12 0.90
CA THR A 37 -13.25 -7.81 -0.26
C THR A 37 -13.10 -9.31 0.02
N LEU A 38 -12.78 -10.11 -1.01
CA LEU A 38 -12.50 -11.54 -0.82
C LEU A 38 -11.39 -11.76 0.23
N SER A 39 -10.33 -10.97 0.19
CA SER A 39 -9.19 -11.08 1.10
C SER A 39 -9.56 -10.74 2.54
N SER A 40 -10.26 -9.63 2.77
CA SER A 40 -10.71 -9.25 4.13
C SER A 40 -11.75 -10.22 4.68
N ALA A 41 -12.71 -10.66 3.84
CA ALA A 41 -13.69 -11.67 4.21
C ALA A 41 -13.02 -12.99 4.62
N SER A 42 -11.99 -13.40 3.88
CA SER A 42 -11.20 -14.59 4.20
C SER A 42 -10.52 -14.50 5.58
N SER A 43 -9.92 -13.33 5.86
CA SER A 43 -9.29 -13.06 7.17
C SER A 43 -10.32 -13.07 8.31
N PHE A 44 -11.47 -12.40 8.10
CA PHE A 44 -12.56 -12.40 9.10
C PHE A 44 -13.14 -13.79 9.34
N ASN A 45 -13.33 -14.58 8.28
CA ASN A 45 -13.80 -15.95 8.38
C ASN A 45 -12.82 -16.84 9.18
N ASN A 46 -11.53 -16.66 8.95
CA ASN A 46 -10.48 -17.39 9.68
C ASN A 46 -10.47 -17.04 11.18
N LEU A 47 -10.52 -15.75 11.51
CA LEU A 47 -10.60 -15.29 12.90
C LEU A 47 -11.88 -15.78 13.59
N SER A 48 -13.02 -15.69 12.91
CA SER A 48 -14.30 -16.19 13.45
C SER A 48 -14.29 -17.71 13.68
N ALA A 49 -13.58 -18.48 12.84
CA ALA A 49 -13.42 -19.91 13.02
C ALA A 49 -12.42 -20.24 14.15
N ALA A 50 -11.37 -19.43 14.33
CA ALA A 50 -10.38 -19.62 15.39
C ALA A 50 -10.91 -19.21 16.78
N PHE A 51 -11.81 -18.24 16.86
CA PHE A 51 -12.37 -17.69 18.11
C PHE A 51 -13.90 -17.67 18.09
N PRO A 52 -14.57 -18.83 18.00
CA PRO A 52 -16.00 -18.91 17.80
C PRO A 52 -16.77 -18.34 18.98
N GLY A 53 -17.64 -17.36 18.71
CA GLY A 53 -18.48 -16.73 19.72
C GLY A 53 -17.74 -15.80 20.70
N SER A 54 -16.50 -15.47 20.42
CA SER A 54 -15.71 -14.51 21.20
C SER A 54 -15.52 -13.18 20.47
N THR A 55 -15.13 -12.14 21.19
CA THR A 55 -14.89 -10.80 20.63
C THR A 55 -13.77 -10.83 19.58
N ALA A 56 -12.74 -11.65 19.77
CA ALA A 56 -11.64 -11.81 18.81
C ALA A 56 -12.10 -12.36 17.45
N GLY A 57 -13.21 -13.09 17.39
CA GLY A 57 -13.82 -13.58 16.15
C GLY A 57 -14.76 -12.59 15.44
N ASN A 58 -14.99 -11.41 16.02
CA ASN A 58 -15.85 -10.40 15.43
C ASN A 58 -15.07 -9.49 14.47
N VAL A 59 -15.79 -8.89 13.52
CA VAL A 59 -15.25 -7.85 12.64
C VAL A 59 -15.31 -6.52 13.38
N SER A 60 -14.18 -5.87 13.64
CA SER A 60 -14.11 -4.65 14.46
C SER A 60 -14.89 -3.47 13.85
N GLY A 61 -14.88 -3.32 12.53
CA GLY A 61 -15.69 -2.31 11.82
C GLY A 61 -17.17 -2.69 11.65
N GLY A 62 -17.53 -3.93 11.98
CA GLY A 62 -18.87 -4.51 11.78
C GLY A 62 -19.07 -5.08 10.37
N LYS A 63 -19.91 -6.10 10.28
CA LYS A 63 -20.36 -6.60 8.97
C LYS A 63 -21.48 -5.73 8.44
N PRO A 64 -21.52 -5.41 7.14
CA PRO A 64 -22.56 -4.54 6.57
C PRO A 64 -24.00 -4.93 6.98
N ASP A 65 -24.31 -6.23 6.98
CA ASP A 65 -25.64 -6.72 7.36
C ASP A 65 -25.93 -6.55 8.85
N GLU A 66 -24.91 -6.58 9.71
CA GLU A 66 -25.04 -6.42 11.16
C GLU A 66 -25.14 -4.94 11.56
N ILE A 67 -24.39 -4.05 10.87
CA ILE A 67 -24.44 -2.59 11.10
C ILE A 67 -25.87 -2.05 11.01
N THR A 68 -26.65 -2.52 10.03
CA THR A 68 -28.03 -2.06 9.82
C THR A 68 -29.01 -2.53 10.90
N GLY A 69 -28.58 -3.39 11.80
CA GLY A 69 -29.33 -3.79 13.01
C GLY A 69 -29.09 -2.92 14.23
N MET A 70 -28.06 -2.07 14.21
CA MET A 70 -27.69 -1.22 15.35
C MET A 70 -28.61 -0.02 15.48
N THR A 71 -28.93 0.34 16.71
CA THR A 71 -29.74 1.53 17.04
C THR A 71 -28.88 2.61 17.71
N TRP A 72 -29.30 3.87 17.57
CA TRP A 72 -28.66 4.98 18.28
C TRP A 72 -28.66 4.79 19.81
N GLN A 73 -29.70 4.16 20.39
CA GLN A 73 -29.75 3.91 21.83
C GLN A 73 -28.66 2.88 22.26
N GLU A 74 -28.46 1.81 21.49
CA GLU A 74 -27.40 0.84 21.76
C GLU A 74 -26.02 1.46 21.67
N LEU A 75 -25.77 2.35 20.71
CA LEU A 75 -24.52 3.09 20.62
C LEU A 75 -24.28 3.97 21.87
N LYS A 76 -25.32 4.68 22.36
CA LYS A 76 -25.21 5.48 23.59
C LYS A 76 -24.95 4.61 24.82
N ASP A 77 -25.69 3.51 24.96
CA ASP A 77 -25.55 2.59 26.10
C ASP A 77 -24.14 1.98 26.12
N TYR A 78 -23.59 1.64 24.95
CA TYR A 78 -22.21 1.17 24.82
C TYR A 78 -21.19 2.27 25.22
N HIS A 79 -21.36 3.47 24.70
CA HIS A 79 -20.49 4.60 25.02
C HIS A 79 -20.54 4.92 26.53
N ASP A 80 -21.70 5.02 27.13
CA ASP A 80 -21.89 5.33 28.55
C ASP A 80 -21.29 4.22 29.46
N LYS A 81 -21.27 2.99 28.96
CA LYS A 81 -20.70 1.85 29.67
C LYS A 81 -19.18 1.86 29.68
N TYR A 82 -18.56 2.05 28.52
CA TYR A 82 -17.12 1.77 28.34
C TYR A 82 -16.24 3.03 28.27
N TYR A 83 -16.77 4.18 27.83
CA TYR A 83 -16.03 5.42 27.68
C TYR A 83 -16.01 6.18 29.01
N HIS A 84 -14.98 5.93 29.81
CA HIS A 84 -14.82 6.51 31.13
C HIS A 84 -13.34 6.65 31.48
N PRO A 85 -12.89 7.72 32.20
CA PRO A 85 -11.49 7.89 32.59
C PRO A 85 -10.89 6.68 33.32
N SER A 86 -11.68 5.97 34.14
CA SER A 86 -11.21 4.76 34.84
C SER A 86 -10.96 3.57 33.87
N ASN A 87 -11.36 3.65 32.62
CA ASN A 87 -11.16 2.67 31.57
C ASN A 87 -10.38 3.26 30.40
N SER A 88 -9.42 4.14 30.69
CA SER A 88 -8.62 4.78 29.65
C SER A 88 -7.14 4.76 29.99
N LEU A 89 -6.32 4.69 28.96
CA LEU A 89 -4.88 4.94 29.02
C LEU A 89 -4.57 6.16 28.17
N THR A 90 -3.96 7.18 28.78
CA THR A 90 -3.48 8.35 28.05
C THR A 90 -2.01 8.19 27.76
N MET A 91 -1.66 8.17 26.49
CA MET A 91 -0.28 8.10 26.01
C MET A 91 0.07 9.38 25.24
N VAL A 92 1.25 9.90 25.46
CA VAL A 92 1.77 11.08 24.77
C VAL A 92 3.14 10.76 24.22
N TYR A 93 3.32 10.97 22.93
CA TYR A 93 4.60 10.85 22.28
C TYR A 93 5.12 12.23 21.88
N GLY A 94 6.39 12.49 22.17
CA GLY A 94 7.08 13.73 21.86
C GLY A 94 7.60 14.45 23.11
N LYS A 95 8.24 15.60 22.90
CA LYS A 95 8.79 16.40 23.97
C LYS A 95 7.69 17.28 24.59
N LEU A 96 7.33 17.01 25.84
CA LEU A 96 6.49 17.89 26.62
C LEU A 96 7.39 18.93 27.34
N GLU A 97 7.23 20.22 27.05
CA GLU A 97 7.97 21.26 27.69
C GLU A 97 7.52 21.50 29.14
N GLN A 98 6.26 21.26 29.46
CA GLN A 98 5.65 21.43 30.76
C GLN A 98 4.80 20.23 31.16
N PRO A 99 5.41 19.07 31.45
CA PRO A 99 4.67 17.85 31.75
C PRO A 99 3.74 17.97 32.96
N GLU A 100 4.14 18.75 33.99
CA GLU A 100 3.30 18.98 35.18
C GLU A 100 2.04 19.78 34.86
N ALA A 101 2.12 20.74 33.93
CA ALA A 101 0.94 21.51 33.49
C ALA A 101 -0.03 20.63 32.71
N PHE A 102 0.50 19.74 31.84
CA PHE A 102 -0.32 18.78 31.13
C PHE A 102 -1.02 17.77 32.05
N LEU A 103 -0.29 17.23 33.03
CA LEU A 103 -0.87 16.32 34.03
C LEU A 103 -1.92 17.03 34.91
N ALA A 104 -1.71 18.29 35.29
CA ALA A 104 -2.71 19.06 36.01
C ALA A 104 -3.98 19.32 35.18
N LEU A 105 -3.84 19.51 33.89
CA LEU A 105 -4.99 19.63 32.96
C LEU A 105 -5.80 18.35 32.90
N LEU A 106 -5.14 17.21 32.72
CA LEU A 106 -5.81 15.88 32.71
C LEU A 106 -6.48 15.59 34.06
N ASP A 107 -5.79 15.85 35.15
CA ASP A 107 -6.35 15.67 36.51
C ASP A 107 -7.60 16.53 36.73
N GLY A 108 -7.61 17.77 36.20
CA GLY A 108 -8.79 18.63 36.22
C GLY A 108 -10.00 18.04 35.50
N TYR A 109 -9.83 17.46 34.31
CA TYR A 109 -10.89 16.78 33.58
C TYR A 109 -11.34 15.49 34.26
N PHE A 110 -10.39 14.67 34.73
CA PHE A 110 -10.71 13.38 35.35
C PHE A 110 -11.38 13.54 36.72
N ALA A 111 -11.10 14.64 37.44
CA ALA A 111 -11.75 14.94 38.71
C ALA A 111 -13.25 15.21 38.65
N GLU A 112 -13.80 15.42 37.44
CA GLU A 112 -15.24 15.55 37.21
C GLU A 112 -15.98 14.19 37.25
N TYR A 113 -15.24 13.09 37.24
CA TYR A 113 -15.79 11.72 37.22
C TYR A 113 -15.52 11.01 38.53
N GLU A 114 -16.49 10.20 38.99
CA GLU A 114 -16.28 9.27 40.10
C GLU A 114 -15.57 8.00 39.59
N ALA A 115 -14.63 7.46 40.34
CA ALA A 115 -13.93 6.23 39.97
C ALA A 115 -14.93 5.07 39.82
N ARG A 116 -14.78 4.30 38.72
CA ARG A 116 -15.53 3.09 38.44
C ARG A 116 -14.62 1.89 38.39
N ASP A 117 -15.13 0.71 38.78
CA ASP A 117 -14.46 -0.56 38.62
C ASP A 117 -14.87 -1.16 37.27
N PHE A 118 -13.89 -1.47 36.43
CA PHE A 118 -14.08 -2.10 35.12
C PHE A 118 -13.54 -3.55 35.08
N SER A 119 -13.13 -4.12 36.21
CA SER A 119 -12.59 -5.49 36.27
C SER A 119 -13.54 -6.55 35.70
N ASP A 120 -14.85 -6.34 35.82
CA ASP A 120 -15.89 -7.23 35.28
C ASP A 120 -16.45 -6.75 33.93
N ALA A 121 -15.94 -5.66 33.36
CA ALA A 121 -16.49 -5.06 32.15
C ALA A 121 -16.15 -5.87 30.88
N PHE A 122 -15.00 -6.53 30.91
CA PHE A 122 -14.50 -7.37 29.83
C PHE A 122 -14.60 -8.84 30.24
N PRO A 123 -15.59 -9.57 29.73
CA PRO A 123 -15.70 -10.98 30.03
C PRO A 123 -14.50 -11.76 29.49
N ASP A 124 -14.00 -12.75 30.23
CA ASP A 124 -12.93 -13.66 29.81
C ASP A 124 -13.19 -14.35 28.46
N ALA A 125 -14.44 -14.40 28.03
CA ALA A 125 -14.86 -14.94 26.73
C ALA A 125 -14.40 -14.10 25.52
N GLY A 126 -13.79 -12.93 25.72
CA GLY A 126 -13.27 -12.07 24.64
C GLY A 126 -12.20 -12.76 23.79
N TYR A 127 -11.44 -13.65 24.38
CA TYR A 127 -10.31 -14.35 23.77
C TYR A 127 -10.37 -15.87 23.98
N THR A 128 -11.54 -16.48 23.85
CA THR A 128 -11.68 -17.93 23.98
C THR A 128 -11.31 -18.61 22.66
N PRO A 129 -10.14 -19.24 22.55
CA PRO A 129 -9.71 -19.91 21.34
C PRO A 129 -10.43 -21.24 21.13
N LEU A 130 -10.33 -21.73 19.91
CA LEU A 130 -10.76 -23.07 19.55
C LEU A 130 -9.90 -24.11 20.30
N THR A 131 -10.52 -25.20 20.79
CA THR A 131 -9.83 -26.28 21.50
C THR A 131 -9.67 -27.55 20.68
N GLU A 132 -10.32 -27.65 19.53
CA GLU A 132 -10.23 -28.75 18.58
C GLU A 132 -10.07 -28.17 17.16
N SER A 133 -9.28 -28.84 16.33
CA SER A 133 -9.06 -28.39 14.95
C SER A 133 -10.35 -28.35 14.15
N THR A 134 -10.50 -27.38 13.27
CA THR A 134 -11.69 -27.18 12.43
C THR A 134 -11.33 -26.88 10.98
N GLU A 135 -12.25 -27.24 10.08
CA GLU A 135 -12.23 -26.88 8.67
C GLU A 135 -13.57 -26.25 8.31
N ALA A 136 -13.54 -25.10 7.62
CA ALA A 136 -14.74 -24.38 7.22
C ALA A 136 -14.60 -23.84 5.79
N VAL A 137 -15.71 -23.89 5.06
CA VAL A 137 -15.81 -23.30 3.70
C VAL A 137 -16.85 -22.20 3.74
N TYR A 138 -16.49 -21.04 3.21
CA TYR A 138 -17.32 -19.84 3.16
C TYR A 138 -17.52 -19.40 1.70
N ASP A 139 -18.75 -19.10 1.37
CA ASP A 139 -19.11 -18.58 0.07
C ASP A 139 -18.94 -17.05 0.04
N TYR A 140 -18.29 -16.55 -1.00
CA TYR A 140 -18.12 -15.12 -1.25
C TYR A 140 -18.91 -14.73 -2.51
N PRO A 141 -19.68 -13.63 -2.48
CA PRO A 141 -20.52 -13.23 -3.62
C PRO A 141 -19.68 -12.81 -4.82
N ALA A 142 -19.91 -13.46 -5.95
CA ALA A 142 -19.33 -13.12 -7.23
C ALA A 142 -20.43 -12.97 -8.29
N GLU A 143 -20.17 -12.16 -9.33
CA GLU A 143 -21.08 -11.91 -10.43
C GLU A 143 -21.35 -13.16 -11.26
N ALA A 144 -22.54 -13.26 -11.86
CA ALA A 144 -22.89 -14.36 -12.74
C ALA A 144 -21.98 -14.35 -13.98
N GLY A 145 -21.11 -15.32 -14.12
CA GLY A 145 -20.15 -15.41 -15.23
C GLY A 145 -18.72 -15.01 -14.84
N ALA A 146 -18.44 -14.73 -13.58
CA ALA A 146 -17.09 -14.58 -13.08
C ALA A 146 -16.27 -15.86 -13.29
N ASP A 147 -15.03 -15.72 -13.75
CA ASP A 147 -14.07 -16.82 -13.79
C ASP A 147 -13.57 -17.08 -12.37
N THR A 148 -13.86 -18.26 -11.85
CA THR A 148 -13.49 -18.68 -10.50
C THR A 148 -12.33 -19.65 -10.47
N THR A 149 -11.65 -19.87 -11.60
CA THR A 149 -10.46 -20.74 -11.68
C THR A 149 -9.35 -20.12 -10.83
N HIS A 150 -8.83 -20.86 -9.86
CA HIS A 150 -7.81 -20.41 -8.90
C HIS A 150 -8.16 -19.08 -8.20
N ALA A 151 -9.44 -18.82 -7.98
CA ALA A 151 -9.91 -17.59 -7.39
C ALA A 151 -10.31 -17.71 -5.90
N SER A 152 -10.14 -18.88 -5.29
CA SER A 152 -10.35 -19.08 -3.86
C SER A 152 -9.18 -18.52 -3.04
N GLN A 153 -9.43 -18.31 -1.75
CA GLN A 153 -8.39 -18.04 -0.76
C GLN A 153 -8.47 -19.05 0.36
N ILE A 154 -7.31 -19.60 0.75
CA ILE A 154 -7.19 -20.59 1.81
C ILE A 154 -6.32 -20.02 2.91
N LEU A 155 -6.81 -20.01 4.15
CA LEU A 155 -6.03 -19.69 5.34
C LEU A 155 -5.90 -20.96 6.18
N TYR A 156 -4.66 -21.35 6.44
CA TYR A 156 -4.31 -22.43 7.36
C TYR A 156 -3.58 -21.83 8.55
N SER A 157 -4.13 -21.99 9.76
CA SER A 157 -3.63 -21.32 10.95
C SER A 157 -3.41 -22.30 12.10
N TYR A 158 -2.37 -22.05 12.88
CA TYR A 158 -2.15 -22.68 14.20
C TYR A 158 -2.60 -21.72 15.30
N VAL A 159 -3.36 -22.24 16.26
CA VAL A 159 -3.77 -21.50 17.46
C VAL A 159 -2.72 -21.76 18.56
N CYS A 160 -1.88 -20.76 18.82
CA CYS A 160 -0.76 -20.84 19.77
C CYS A 160 -1.21 -20.35 21.14
N THR A 161 -1.87 -21.22 21.91
CA THR A 161 -2.46 -20.90 23.22
C THR A 161 -1.38 -20.69 24.30
N GLY A 162 -1.49 -19.60 25.06
CA GLY A 162 -0.58 -19.26 26.16
C GLY A 162 0.80 -18.83 25.67
N ALA A 163 0.86 -18.20 24.50
CA ALA A 163 2.07 -17.58 23.98
C ALA A 163 2.49 -16.39 24.85
N THR A 164 3.81 -16.20 24.97
CA THR A 164 4.43 -15.07 25.67
C THR A 164 4.81 -13.98 24.67
N LEU A 165 5.17 -12.78 25.12
CA LEU A 165 5.70 -11.72 24.27
C LEU A 165 6.98 -12.17 23.53
N GLN A 166 7.81 -13.00 24.14
CA GLN A 166 8.97 -13.59 23.46
C GLN A 166 8.52 -14.55 22.34
N ASP A 167 7.45 -15.33 22.57
CA ASP A 167 6.89 -16.21 21.52
C ASP A 167 6.33 -15.43 20.36
N GLU A 168 5.75 -14.26 20.60
CA GLU A 168 5.30 -13.36 19.54
C GLU A 168 6.47 -12.93 18.64
N LEU A 169 7.56 -12.44 19.22
CA LEU A 169 8.75 -12.06 18.46
C LEU A 169 9.40 -13.24 17.73
N VAL A 170 9.43 -14.42 18.36
CA VAL A 170 9.90 -15.65 17.70
C VAL A 170 8.99 -15.99 16.51
N CYS A 171 7.67 -15.85 16.66
CA CYS A 171 6.71 -16.13 15.59
C CYS A 171 6.84 -15.15 14.42
N ASP A 172 7.06 -13.86 14.70
CA ASP A 172 7.30 -12.84 13.69
C ASP A 172 8.51 -13.18 12.81
N LEU A 173 9.64 -13.45 13.45
CA LEU A 173 10.86 -13.82 12.75
C LEU A 173 10.77 -15.17 12.05
N LEU A 174 10.09 -16.12 12.64
CA LEU A 174 9.84 -17.43 12.06
C LEU A 174 9.01 -17.31 10.76
N THR A 175 7.93 -16.53 10.79
CA THR A 175 7.10 -16.29 9.60
C THR A 175 7.87 -15.53 8.52
N THR A 176 8.71 -14.57 8.89
CA THR A 176 9.60 -13.87 7.97
C THR A 176 10.61 -14.83 7.31
N LEU A 177 11.25 -15.70 8.08
CA LEU A 177 12.17 -16.73 7.57
C LEU A 177 11.46 -17.74 6.65
N LEU A 178 10.22 -18.13 6.97
CA LEU A 178 9.42 -19.03 6.14
C LEU A 178 9.02 -18.38 4.80
N ASN A 179 8.82 -17.08 4.76
CA ASN A 179 8.48 -16.35 3.54
C ASN A 179 9.68 -16.13 2.60
N ALA A 180 10.89 -16.33 3.08
CA ALA A 180 12.08 -16.15 2.25
C ALA A 180 12.11 -17.16 1.10
N GLU A 181 12.54 -16.72 -0.08
CA GLU A 181 12.57 -17.51 -1.31
C GLU A 181 13.38 -18.82 -1.19
N SER A 182 14.45 -18.80 -0.39
CA SER A 182 15.30 -19.97 -0.12
C SER A 182 14.76 -20.88 0.98
N SER A 183 13.67 -20.52 1.65
CA SER A 183 13.09 -21.32 2.73
C SER A 183 12.59 -22.69 2.24
N PRO A 184 12.61 -23.73 3.09
CA PRO A 184 12.06 -25.02 2.72
C PRO A 184 10.59 -24.98 2.28
N MET A 185 9.80 -24.08 2.88
CA MET A 185 8.40 -23.88 2.54
C MET A 185 8.23 -23.30 1.12
N MET A 186 8.90 -22.20 0.82
CA MET A 186 8.78 -21.55 -0.48
C MET A 186 9.32 -22.41 -1.62
N GLN A 187 10.40 -23.16 -1.40
CA GLN A 187 10.92 -24.11 -2.38
C GLN A 187 9.91 -25.23 -2.69
N ALA A 188 9.28 -25.80 -1.65
CA ALA A 188 8.26 -26.83 -1.84
C ALA A 188 6.99 -26.29 -2.53
N LEU A 189 6.57 -25.06 -2.22
CA LEU A 189 5.45 -24.38 -2.87
C LEU A 189 5.70 -24.17 -4.36
N LYS A 190 6.87 -23.65 -4.74
CA LYS A 190 7.24 -23.47 -6.16
C LYS A 190 7.19 -24.77 -6.96
N GLU A 191 7.57 -25.90 -6.34
CA GLU A 191 7.59 -27.19 -6.99
C GLU A 191 6.19 -27.81 -7.08
N GLN A 192 5.40 -27.76 -6.00
CA GLN A 192 4.19 -28.57 -5.84
C GLN A 192 2.90 -27.78 -6.06
N LEU A 193 2.91 -26.45 -5.88
CA LEU A 193 1.76 -25.55 -6.02
C LEU A 193 2.14 -24.24 -6.74
N PRO A 194 2.69 -24.33 -7.97
CA PRO A 194 3.34 -23.20 -8.64
C PRO A 194 2.40 -22.04 -9.03
N HIS A 195 1.09 -22.28 -9.02
CA HIS A 195 0.07 -21.24 -9.30
C HIS A 195 -0.33 -20.44 -8.07
N ALA A 196 0.01 -20.93 -6.86
CA ALA A 196 -0.34 -20.27 -5.61
C ALA A 196 0.69 -19.21 -5.20
N THR A 197 0.20 -18.13 -4.61
CA THR A 197 1.01 -17.22 -3.79
C THR A 197 0.69 -17.48 -2.34
N VAL A 198 1.70 -17.86 -1.55
CA VAL A 198 1.53 -18.16 -0.12
C VAL A 198 2.39 -17.22 0.71
N THR A 199 1.78 -16.65 1.75
CA THR A 199 2.46 -15.77 2.71
C THR A 199 2.15 -16.26 4.12
N SER A 200 3.15 -16.37 4.98
CA SER A 200 2.97 -16.62 6.41
C SER A 200 3.04 -15.32 7.20
N TYR A 201 2.20 -15.21 8.20
CA TYR A 201 2.17 -14.09 9.15
C TYR A 201 1.53 -14.52 10.46
N TYR A 202 1.57 -13.66 11.46
CA TYR A 202 0.86 -13.91 12.69
C TYR A 202 -0.12 -12.78 13.03
N ASN A 203 -1.12 -13.13 13.84
CA ASN A 203 -1.98 -12.16 14.49
C ASN A 203 -1.84 -12.33 16.01
N ASN A 204 -1.55 -11.22 16.71
CA ASN A 204 -1.61 -11.17 18.14
C ASN A 204 -3.09 -10.96 18.56
N MET A 205 -3.67 -11.95 19.21
CA MET A 205 -5.07 -11.95 19.64
C MET A 205 -5.18 -11.97 21.18
N GLY A 206 -4.34 -11.19 21.82
CA GLY A 206 -4.26 -11.18 23.27
C GLY A 206 -3.29 -12.25 23.80
N PRO A 207 -3.71 -13.12 24.76
CA PRO A 207 -2.85 -14.18 25.26
C PRO A 207 -2.63 -15.31 24.24
N GLU A 208 -3.20 -15.18 23.04
CA GLU A 208 -3.16 -16.16 21.98
C GLU A 208 -2.49 -15.59 20.75
N LEU A 209 -1.62 -16.36 20.08
CA LEU A 209 -1.12 -16.07 18.75
C LEU A 209 -1.82 -16.94 17.72
N LEU A 210 -2.14 -16.38 16.58
CA LEU A 210 -2.61 -17.11 15.42
C LEU A 210 -1.53 -17.04 14.34
N MET A 211 -0.75 -18.12 14.16
CA MET A 211 0.24 -18.22 13.08
C MET A 211 -0.46 -18.73 11.83
N THR A 212 -0.52 -17.90 10.79
CA THR A 212 -1.37 -18.12 9.61
C THR A 212 -0.54 -18.23 8.33
N PHE A 213 -0.93 -19.17 7.47
CA PHE A 213 -0.45 -19.36 6.10
C PHE A 213 -1.60 -19.06 5.15
N SER A 214 -1.52 -17.94 4.45
CA SER A 214 -2.54 -17.47 3.52
C SER A 214 -2.13 -17.77 2.09
N ALA A 215 -2.97 -18.52 1.38
CA ALA A 215 -2.77 -18.87 -0.02
C ALA A 215 -3.83 -18.21 -0.90
N THR A 216 -3.38 -17.54 -1.96
CA THR A 216 -4.18 -16.98 -3.05
C THR A 216 -3.77 -17.62 -4.36
N GLY A 217 -4.59 -17.45 -5.42
CA GLY A 217 -4.33 -18.14 -6.68
C GLY A 217 -4.59 -19.65 -6.60
N VAL A 218 -5.53 -20.09 -5.77
CA VAL A 218 -5.81 -21.50 -5.45
C VAL A 218 -7.27 -21.88 -5.67
N ASP A 219 -7.53 -23.16 -5.76
CA ASP A 219 -8.88 -23.74 -5.70
C ASP A 219 -9.13 -24.37 -4.33
N GLU A 220 -10.39 -24.55 -3.94
CA GLU A 220 -10.78 -25.21 -2.69
C GLU A 220 -10.06 -26.58 -2.51
N THR A 221 -9.84 -27.30 -3.61
CA THR A 221 -9.18 -28.62 -3.62
C THR A 221 -7.70 -28.59 -3.24
N ASP A 222 -7.06 -27.44 -3.27
CA ASP A 222 -5.64 -27.27 -2.92
C ASP A 222 -5.38 -27.22 -1.43
N ALA A 223 -6.43 -27.11 -0.60
CA ALA A 223 -6.31 -26.95 0.85
C ALA A 223 -5.52 -28.08 1.53
N GLU A 224 -5.77 -29.33 1.13
CA GLU A 224 -5.04 -30.47 1.69
C GLU A 224 -3.56 -30.48 1.30
N LEU A 225 -3.25 -30.14 0.03
CA LEU A 225 -1.88 -30.06 -0.45
C LEU A 225 -1.13 -28.92 0.25
N LEU A 226 -1.74 -27.75 0.41
CA LEU A 226 -1.16 -26.62 1.15
C LEU A 226 -0.82 -27.03 2.59
N ARG A 227 -1.74 -27.68 3.30
CA ARG A 227 -1.49 -28.18 4.68
C ARG A 227 -0.31 -29.14 4.72
N GLN A 228 -0.23 -30.07 3.77
CA GLN A 228 0.88 -31.04 3.71
C GLN A 228 2.23 -30.37 3.48
N ILE A 229 2.29 -29.40 2.56
CA ILE A 229 3.51 -28.62 2.29
C ILE A 229 3.94 -27.85 3.54
N VAL A 230 3.04 -27.08 4.16
CA VAL A 230 3.32 -26.29 5.36
C VAL A 230 3.78 -27.21 6.51
N ASN A 231 3.02 -28.26 6.82
CA ASN A 231 3.36 -29.17 7.93
C ASN A 231 4.71 -29.85 7.71
N THR A 232 5.02 -30.23 6.47
CA THR A 232 6.32 -30.84 6.13
C THR A 232 7.46 -29.86 6.32
N ALA A 233 7.29 -28.62 5.86
CA ALA A 233 8.30 -27.56 6.01
C ALA A 233 8.54 -27.21 7.49
N LEU A 234 7.47 -27.03 8.28
CA LEU A 234 7.59 -26.77 9.71
C LEU A 234 8.26 -27.92 10.47
N ALA A 235 7.92 -29.18 10.14
CA ALA A 235 8.57 -30.35 10.73
C ALA A 235 10.07 -30.42 10.37
N GLN A 236 10.43 -30.09 9.14
CA GLN A 236 11.82 -30.00 8.70
C GLN A 236 12.61 -28.94 9.47
N VAL A 237 12.03 -27.74 9.65
CA VAL A 237 12.63 -26.66 10.45
C VAL A 237 12.71 -27.04 11.93
N ALA A 238 11.68 -27.69 12.49
CA ALA A 238 11.67 -28.16 13.87
C ALA A 238 12.75 -29.23 14.16
N GLU A 239 13.18 -29.97 13.14
CA GLU A 239 14.25 -30.98 13.23
C GLU A 239 15.64 -30.37 12.98
N ASN A 240 15.79 -29.56 11.92
CA ASN A 240 17.10 -29.17 11.38
C ASN A 240 17.45 -27.69 11.56
N GLY A 241 16.46 -26.83 11.94
CA GLY A 241 16.61 -25.36 11.88
C GLY A 241 16.55 -24.83 10.45
N PHE A 242 16.86 -23.57 10.30
CA PHE A 242 17.04 -22.90 9.01
C PHE A 242 18.50 -22.93 8.57
N ASP A 243 18.74 -22.69 7.30
CA ASP A 243 20.07 -22.41 6.77
C ASP A 243 20.70 -21.18 7.47
N ALA A 244 22.00 -21.24 7.76
CA ALA A 244 22.67 -20.17 8.48
C ALA A 244 22.74 -18.87 7.67
N ASP A 245 23.03 -18.97 6.35
CA ASP A 245 23.11 -17.79 5.46
C ASP A 245 21.75 -17.09 5.35
N LEU A 246 20.65 -17.87 5.26
CA LEU A 246 19.29 -17.35 5.29
C LEU A 246 19.01 -16.60 6.60
N THR A 247 19.33 -17.21 7.74
CA THR A 247 19.08 -16.61 9.06
C THR A 247 19.85 -15.29 9.22
N GLU A 248 21.13 -15.25 8.81
CA GLU A 248 21.95 -14.03 8.82
C GLU A 248 21.37 -12.94 7.89
N SER A 249 20.87 -13.33 6.73
CA SER A 249 20.28 -12.38 5.76
C SER A 249 19.02 -11.72 6.30
N ILE A 250 18.12 -12.50 6.86
CA ILE A 250 16.87 -11.99 7.47
C ILE A 250 17.16 -11.15 8.72
N ALA A 251 18.14 -11.56 9.55
CA ALA A 251 18.54 -10.77 10.71
C ALA A 251 19.08 -9.39 10.30
N ALA A 252 19.86 -9.31 9.25
CA ALA A 252 20.36 -8.04 8.71
C ALA A 252 19.24 -7.15 8.18
N ALA A 253 18.31 -7.71 7.39
CA ALA A 253 17.16 -6.98 6.86
C ALA A 253 16.24 -6.46 7.99
N TYR A 254 15.95 -7.31 8.96
CA TYR A 254 15.11 -6.96 10.11
C TYR A 254 15.76 -5.86 10.97
N GLY A 255 17.06 -5.96 11.25
CA GLY A 255 17.80 -4.94 12.00
C GLY A 255 17.82 -3.58 11.29
N LEU A 256 17.97 -3.58 9.96
CA LEU A 256 17.90 -2.35 9.16
C LEU A 256 16.48 -1.76 9.15
N SER A 257 15.46 -2.59 8.93
CA SER A 257 14.06 -2.16 8.96
C SER A 257 13.67 -1.55 10.31
N THR A 258 14.10 -2.16 11.41
CA THR A 258 13.85 -1.63 12.76
C THR A 258 14.52 -0.27 12.96
N ARG A 259 15.75 -0.07 12.52
CA ARG A 259 16.41 1.26 12.59
C ARG A 259 15.62 2.32 11.84
N LEU A 260 15.16 2.00 10.62
CA LEU A 260 14.38 2.93 9.81
C LEU A 260 13.03 3.24 10.44
N SER A 261 12.35 2.25 11.03
CA SER A 261 11.07 2.48 11.71
C SER A 261 11.21 3.43 12.91
N LEU A 262 12.34 3.39 13.61
CA LEU A 262 12.60 4.32 14.74
C LEU A 262 12.84 5.77 14.28
N GLU A 263 13.21 5.98 13.00
CA GLU A 263 13.36 7.31 12.40
C GLU A 263 12.07 7.82 11.72
N SER A 264 11.01 7.02 11.76
CA SER A 264 9.73 7.39 11.13
C SER A 264 9.08 8.59 11.82
N SER A 265 8.54 9.51 11.02
CA SER A 265 7.73 10.62 11.53
C SER A 265 6.43 10.15 12.20
N SER A 266 5.96 8.95 11.88
CA SER A 266 4.78 8.30 12.47
C SER A 266 5.09 7.41 13.68
N LEU A 267 6.34 7.32 14.11
CA LEU A 267 6.77 6.38 15.16
C LEU A 267 5.86 6.38 16.40
N GLY A 268 5.43 7.58 16.85
CA GLY A 268 4.53 7.68 18.01
C GLY A 268 3.21 6.96 17.78
N VAL A 269 2.60 7.15 16.62
CA VAL A 269 1.33 6.50 16.24
C VAL A 269 1.54 5.00 16.05
N ASP A 270 2.66 4.59 15.48
CA ASP A 270 2.97 3.18 15.22
C ASP A 270 3.23 2.40 16.54
N LEU A 271 3.80 3.04 17.55
CA LEU A 271 4.06 2.43 18.86
C LEU A 271 2.83 2.38 19.77
N LEU A 272 1.89 3.34 19.66
CA LEU A 272 0.73 3.44 20.56
C LEU A 272 -0.12 2.15 20.62
N PRO A 273 -0.47 1.48 19.49
CA PRO A 273 -1.23 0.22 19.53
C PRO A 273 -0.48 -0.89 20.28
N SER A 274 0.83 -0.98 20.12
CA SER A 274 1.65 -2.00 20.78
C SER A 274 1.72 -1.76 22.30
N PHE A 275 1.89 -0.51 22.71
CA PHE A 275 1.80 -0.16 24.14
C PHE A 275 0.40 -0.41 24.72
N ALA A 276 -0.66 -0.08 23.96
CA ALA A 276 -2.03 -0.35 24.39
C ALA A 276 -2.28 -1.85 24.58
N MET A 277 -1.73 -2.69 23.68
CA MET A 277 -1.81 -4.14 23.81
C MET A 277 -1.05 -4.64 25.05
N CYS A 278 0.18 -4.21 25.29
CA CYS A 278 0.92 -4.55 26.51
C CYS A 278 0.14 -4.15 27.76
N TRP A 279 -0.45 -2.97 27.79
CA TRP A 279 -1.27 -2.51 28.92
C TRP A 279 -2.50 -3.39 29.14
N ALA A 280 -3.20 -3.74 28.06
CA ALA A 280 -4.44 -4.51 28.14
C ALA A 280 -4.21 -5.97 28.57
N LEU A 281 -3.04 -6.56 28.25
CA LEU A 281 -2.74 -7.96 28.50
C LEU A 281 -1.97 -8.18 29.82
N ASP A 282 -0.85 -7.51 29.99
CA ASP A 282 0.10 -7.76 31.08
C ASP A 282 0.20 -6.60 32.08
N GLY A 283 -0.23 -5.40 31.68
CA GLY A 283 -0.04 -4.17 32.43
C GLY A 283 1.42 -3.65 32.45
N ASP A 284 2.37 -4.35 31.83
CA ASP A 284 3.77 -3.97 31.73
C ASP A 284 4.05 -3.23 30.42
N LEU A 285 4.06 -1.89 30.49
CA LEU A 285 4.36 -1.02 29.36
C LEU A 285 5.83 -1.05 28.91
N TYR A 286 6.74 -1.60 29.73
CA TYR A 286 8.17 -1.68 29.43
C TYR A 286 8.56 -2.99 28.76
N ALA A 287 7.64 -3.95 28.64
CA ALA A 287 7.90 -5.21 27.98
C ALA A 287 8.23 -5.03 26.48
N LEU A 288 7.59 -4.05 25.80
CA LEU A 288 7.84 -3.76 24.39
C LEU A 288 9.27 -3.26 24.11
N PRO A 289 9.79 -2.23 24.80
CA PRO A 289 11.20 -1.83 24.64
C PRO A 289 12.18 -2.98 24.88
N ALA A 290 11.92 -3.84 25.87
CA ALA A 290 12.78 -4.99 26.15
C ALA A 290 12.78 -6.03 25.00
N SER A 291 11.72 -6.12 24.22
CA SER A 291 11.68 -7.01 23.05
C SER A 291 12.62 -6.57 21.94
N TYR A 292 12.87 -5.25 21.79
CA TYR A 292 13.85 -4.75 20.80
C TYR A 292 15.30 -5.12 21.16
N GLU A 293 15.62 -5.32 22.45
CA GLU A 293 16.94 -5.79 22.87
C GLU A 293 17.20 -7.24 22.42
N ALA A 294 16.15 -8.00 22.14
CA ALA A 294 16.27 -9.37 21.66
C ALA A 294 16.67 -9.48 20.19
N LEU A 295 16.72 -8.38 19.43
CA LEU A 295 17.11 -8.39 18.01
C LEU A 295 18.52 -8.99 17.79
N ASP A 296 19.44 -8.77 18.73
CA ASP A 296 20.77 -9.35 18.70
C ASP A 296 20.76 -10.90 18.82
N SER A 297 19.62 -11.45 19.25
CA SER A 297 19.46 -12.89 19.48
C SER A 297 18.95 -13.66 18.25
N ILE A 298 18.49 -12.98 17.19
CA ILE A 298 17.83 -13.61 16.02
C ILE A 298 18.67 -14.75 15.44
N VAL A 299 19.97 -14.48 15.20
CA VAL A 299 20.89 -15.47 14.63
C VAL A 299 21.12 -16.63 15.60
N THR A 300 21.21 -16.35 16.90
CA THR A 300 21.43 -17.35 17.93
C THR A 300 20.24 -18.27 18.11
N TRP A 301 19.01 -17.78 17.91
CA TRP A 301 17.78 -18.57 18.04
C TRP A 301 17.68 -19.75 17.06
N ASN A 302 18.39 -19.68 15.94
CA ASN A 302 18.50 -20.81 15.02
C ASN A 302 19.45 -21.91 15.57
N THR A 303 20.50 -21.53 16.30
CA THR A 303 21.55 -22.44 16.79
C THR A 303 21.31 -22.92 18.20
N ASP A 304 20.60 -22.17 19.06
CA ASP A 304 20.26 -22.56 20.42
C ASP A 304 18.96 -23.36 20.54
N GLY A 305 18.21 -23.46 19.43
CA GLY A 305 16.99 -24.28 19.35
C GLY A 305 15.69 -23.52 19.64
N THR A 306 15.72 -22.21 19.79
CA THR A 306 14.51 -21.41 20.13
C THR A 306 13.40 -21.55 19.08
N TYR A 307 13.71 -21.46 17.77
CA TYR A 307 12.73 -21.70 16.71
C TYR A 307 12.17 -23.12 16.72
N GLN A 308 13.03 -24.11 16.93
CA GLN A 308 12.65 -25.52 16.99
C GLN A 308 11.73 -25.80 18.20
N ASP A 309 12.00 -25.19 19.34
CA ASP A 309 11.18 -25.36 20.55
C ASP A 309 9.81 -24.68 20.40
N PHE A 310 9.74 -23.50 19.79
CA PHE A 310 8.49 -22.85 19.43
C PHE A 310 7.64 -23.77 18.52
N LEU A 311 8.22 -24.27 17.43
CA LEU A 311 7.51 -25.16 16.52
C LEU A 311 7.04 -26.45 17.19
N ARG A 312 7.89 -27.12 17.99
CA ARG A 312 7.50 -28.34 18.71
C ARG A 312 6.33 -28.09 19.68
N ARG A 313 6.30 -26.92 20.33
CA ARG A 313 5.26 -26.55 21.28
C ARG A 313 3.94 -26.23 20.61
N PHE A 314 3.94 -25.48 19.52
CA PHE A 314 2.73 -24.95 18.92
C PHE A 314 2.26 -25.66 17.65
N THR A 315 3.14 -26.36 16.93
CA THR A 315 2.79 -27.05 15.68
C THR A 315 2.99 -28.56 15.75
N GLY A 316 3.33 -29.12 16.94
CA GLY A 316 3.56 -30.53 17.17
C GLY A 316 2.27 -31.35 17.24
N GLU A 317 2.41 -32.62 17.71
CA GLU A 317 1.27 -33.52 17.87
C GLU A 317 0.22 -32.94 18.86
N GLY A 318 -1.03 -32.84 18.41
CA GLY A 318 -2.11 -32.26 19.20
C GLY A 318 -2.28 -30.75 19.03
N ALA A 319 -1.53 -30.11 18.13
CA ALA A 319 -1.73 -28.70 17.79
C ALA A 319 -3.16 -28.46 17.27
N VAL A 320 -3.76 -27.37 17.72
CA VAL A 320 -5.09 -26.95 17.25
C VAL A 320 -4.91 -26.07 15.99
N THR A 321 -5.60 -26.45 14.93
CA THR A 321 -5.50 -25.77 13.64
C THR A 321 -6.86 -25.35 13.10
N VAL A 322 -6.86 -24.30 12.31
CA VAL A 322 -8.00 -23.81 11.53
C VAL A 322 -7.64 -23.87 10.06
N THR A 323 -8.49 -24.48 9.24
CA THR A 323 -8.44 -24.34 7.80
C THR A 323 -9.72 -23.63 7.35
N SER A 324 -9.61 -22.43 6.85
CA SER A 324 -10.73 -21.69 6.25
C SER A 324 -10.52 -21.51 4.77
N VAL A 325 -11.54 -21.85 3.98
CA VAL A 325 -11.57 -21.65 2.54
C VAL A 325 -12.67 -20.64 2.24
N THR A 326 -12.32 -19.53 1.63
CA THR A 326 -13.29 -18.57 1.10
C THR A 326 -13.27 -18.66 -0.41
N ARG A 327 -14.42 -19.04 -1.01
CA ARG A 327 -14.55 -19.28 -2.44
C ARG A 327 -15.56 -18.34 -3.10
N PRO A 328 -15.25 -17.76 -4.26
CA PRO A 328 -16.23 -16.97 -5.00
C PRO A 328 -17.30 -17.88 -5.62
N VAL A 329 -18.57 -17.49 -5.46
CA VAL A 329 -19.72 -18.24 -6.00
C VAL A 329 -20.42 -17.38 -7.04
N PRO A 330 -20.33 -17.73 -8.34
CA PRO A 330 -20.98 -16.97 -9.41
C PRO A 330 -22.50 -16.87 -9.26
N GLY A 331 -23.06 -15.68 -9.38
CA GLY A 331 -24.49 -15.41 -9.26
C GLY A 331 -24.97 -15.15 -7.84
N LEU A 332 -24.15 -15.41 -6.83
CA LEU A 332 -24.50 -15.13 -5.43
C LEU A 332 -24.64 -13.63 -5.15
N LYS A 333 -23.88 -12.79 -5.89
CA LYS A 333 -23.99 -11.32 -5.74
C LYS A 333 -25.39 -10.84 -6.16
N GLU A 334 -25.87 -11.23 -7.33
CA GLU A 334 -27.19 -10.86 -7.82
C GLU A 334 -28.32 -11.42 -6.93
N GLU A 335 -28.13 -12.62 -6.36
CA GLU A 335 -29.08 -13.20 -5.41
C GLU A 335 -29.16 -12.36 -4.13
N GLN A 336 -28.02 -11.95 -3.57
CA GLN A 336 -27.96 -11.09 -2.36
C GLN A 336 -28.52 -9.70 -2.64
N ASP A 337 -28.19 -9.09 -3.77
CA ASP A 337 -28.71 -7.78 -4.17
C ASP A 337 -30.23 -7.82 -4.33
N ALA A 338 -30.78 -8.86 -4.97
CA ALA A 338 -32.21 -9.05 -5.13
C ALA A 338 -32.91 -9.30 -3.78
N ALA A 339 -32.29 -10.05 -2.88
CA ALA A 339 -32.81 -10.28 -1.53
C ALA A 339 -32.84 -9.00 -0.70
N LEU A 340 -31.79 -8.18 -0.78
CA LEU A 340 -31.73 -6.86 -0.13
C LEU A 340 -32.80 -5.93 -0.68
N ALA A 341 -32.95 -5.83 -2.01
CA ALA A 341 -33.98 -5.01 -2.63
C ALA A 341 -35.40 -5.43 -2.22
N ALA A 342 -35.67 -6.74 -2.16
CA ALA A 342 -36.96 -7.25 -1.70
C ALA A 342 -37.23 -6.90 -0.22
N ARG A 343 -36.23 -7.05 0.65
CA ARG A 343 -36.31 -6.67 2.06
C ARG A 343 -36.59 -5.17 2.22
N LEU A 344 -35.91 -4.32 1.48
CA LEU A 344 -36.09 -2.87 1.52
C LEU A 344 -37.48 -2.45 1.00
N ALA A 345 -37.99 -3.12 -0.04
CA ALA A 345 -39.34 -2.90 -0.53
C ALA A 345 -40.41 -3.29 0.51
N GLU A 346 -40.21 -4.37 1.26
CA GLU A 346 -41.11 -4.77 2.37
C GLU A 346 -41.05 -3.76 3.52
N VAL A 347 -39.86 -3.33 3.91
CA VAL A 347 -39.65 -2.30 4.94
C VAL A 347 -40.40 -1.01 4.54
N LYS A 348 -40.19 -0.54 3.29
CA LYS A 348 -40.85 0.64 2.76
C LYS A 348 -42.39 0.51 2.79
N ALA A 349 -42.94 -0.64 2.41
CA ALA A 349 -44.38 -0.89 2.42
C ALA A 349 -44.98 -0.86 3.83
N GLY A 350 -44.21 -1.09 4.87
CA GLY A 350 -44.59 -0.98 6.28
C GLY A 350 -44.47 0.42 6.89
N MET A 351 -43.79 1.34 6.19
CA MET A 351 -43.57 2.71 6.69
C MET A 351 -44.79 3.58 6.54
N THR A 352 -44.95 4.54 7.45
CA THR A 352 -45.94 5.61 7.39
C THR A 352 -45.50 6.75 6.45
N ASP A 353 -46.46 7.56 5.98
CA ASP A 353 -46.15 8.75 5.17
C ASP A 353 -45.21 9.73 5.90
N ALA A 354 -45.27 9.78 7.24
CA ALA A 354 -44.44 10.65 8.06
C ALA A 354 -42.98 10.13 8.09
N GLU A 355 -42.77 8.84 8.19
CA GLU A 355 -41.44 8.22 8.16
C GLU A 355 -40.78 8.37 6.78
N LEU A 356 -41.54 8.19 5.71
CA LEU A 356 -41.05 8.42 4.34
C LEU A 356 -40.71 9.89 4.09
N ALA A 357 -41.49 10.82 4.65
CA ALA A 357 -41.20 12.26 4.55
C ALA A 357 -39.93 12.65 5.34
N ASP A 358 -39.68 12.01 6.49
CA ASP A 358 -38.46 12.20 7.28
C ASP A 358 -37.23 11.71 6.49
N ILE A 359 -37.30 10.52 5.88
CA ILE A 359 -36.23 9.98 5.04
C ILE A 359 -35.96 10.88 3.82
N ALA A 360 -37.00 11.35 3.16
CA ALA A 360 -36.88 12.27 2.03
C ALA A 360 -36.20 13.58 2.41
N ALA A 361 -36.57 14.14 3.58
CA ALA A 361 -35.92 15.35 4.10
C ALA A 361 -34.43 15.14 4.41
N TRP A 362 -34.09 13.98 4.93
CA TRP A 362 -32.65 13.59 5.13
C TRP A 362 -31.91 13.44 3.81
N THR A 363 -32.53 12.80 2.83
CA THR A 363 -31.92 12.63 1.50
C THR A 363 -31.67 13.99 0.83
N GLU A 364 -32.59 14.96 0.98
CA GLU A 364 -32.46 16.32 0.43
C GLU A 364 -31.42 17.16 1.21
N ALA A 365 -31.34 16.98 2.54
CA ALA A 365 -30.42 17.75 3.39
C ALA A 365 -28.95 17.37 3.18
N GLY A 366 -28.66 16.14 2.69
CA GLY A 366 -27.29 15.63 2.50
C GLY A 366 -26.58 15.36 3.83
N THR A 367 -25.79 16.29 4.31
CA THR A 367 -25.00 16.18 5.55
C THR A 367 -25.50 17.14 6.64
N VAL A 368 -25.28 16.75 7.91
CA VAL A 368 -25.51 17.64 9.05
C VAL A 368 -24.37 18.65 9.10
N ALA A 369 -24.68 19.93 8.95
CA ALA A 369 -23.72 20.98 9.15
C ALA A 369 -23.26 20.99 10.63
N THR A 370 -22.01 20.64 10.89
CA THR A 370 -21.38 20.81 12.20
C THR A 370 -21.06 22.28 12.37
N THR A 371 -21.86 23.00 13.16
CA THR A 371 -21.53 24.36 13.59
C THR A 371 -20.49 24.29 14.69
N THR A 372 -19.27 24.69 14.40
CA THR A 372 -18.19 24.72 15.36
C THR A 372 -17.91 26.15 15.81
N ASP A 373 -18.78 26.71 16.65
CA ASP A 373 -18.46 27.95 17.37
C ASP A 373 -17.15 27.81 18.19
N LEU A 374 -16.75 26.56 18.53
CA LEU A 374 -15.53 26.23 19.25
C LEU A 374 -14.25 26.38 18.42
N VAL A 375 -14.32 26.32 17.09
CA VAL A 375 -13.13 26.52 16.25
C VAL A 375 -12.55 27.92 16.42
N ALA A 376 -13.40 28.91 16.66
CA ALA A 376 -12.98 30.28 16.94
C ALA A 376 -12.18 30.46 18.25
N GLU A 377 -12.27 29.48 19.16
CA GLU A 377 -11.52 29.49 20.43
C GLU A 377 -10.14 28.80 20.31
N LEU A 378 -9.89 28.06 19.22
CA LEU A 378 -8.60 27.44 18.99
C LEU A 378 -7.56 28.47 18.58
N THR A 379 -6.33 28.34 19.09
CA THR A 379 -5.20 29.12 18.60
C THR A 379 -4.88 28.69 17.17
N ALA A 380 -5.32 29.46 16.19
CA ALA A 380 -5.09 29.16 14.81
C ALA A 380 -3.64 29.43 14.40
N VAL A 381 -3.04 28.49 13.67
CA VAL A 381 -1.84 28.77 12.87
C VAL A 381 -2.24 29.77 11.78
N THR A 382 -1.43 30.78 11.54
CA THR A 382 -1.70 31.81 10.54
C THR A 382 -0.64 31.79 9.44
N VAL A 383 -0.98 32.29 8.27
CA VAL A 383 -0.02 32.41 7.15
C VAL A 383 1.22 33.21 7.58
N ASP A 384 1.05 34.24 8.43
CA ASP A 384 2.16 35.04 8.94
C ASP A 384 3.11 34.25 9.87
N SER A 385 2.70 33.07 10.36
CA SER A 385 3.52 32.20 11.20
C SER A 385 4.31 31.15 10.39
N LEU A 386 4.07 31.07 9.07
CA LEU A 386 4.84 30.18 8.21
C LEU A 386 6.28 30.68 8.06
N PRO A 387 7.27 29.80 7.97
CA PRO A 387 8.64 30.19 7.71
C PRO A 387 8.74 30.87 6.33
N GLU A 388 9.46 31.99 6.27
CA GLU A 388 9.69 32.72 5.00
C GLU A 388 10.59 31.96 4.03
N GLU A 389 11.39 31.02 4.54
CA GLU A 389 12.33 30.22 3.74
C GLU A 389 11.99 28.74 3.88
N THR A 390 11.89 28.04 2.75
CA THR A 390 11.87 26.57 2.73
C THR A 390 13.20 26.04 3.21
N ARG A 391 13.17 24.93 3.97
CA ARG A 391 14.38 24.21 4.36
C ARG A 391 15.09 23.74 3.09
N LEU A 392 16.25 24.32 2.81
CA LEU A 392 17.12 23.86 1.72
C LEU A 392 18.08 22.82 2.27
N TYR A 393 18.29 21.77 1.51
CA TYR A 393 19.32 20.80 1.81
C TYR A 393 20.67 21.27 1.26
N ASP A 394 21.77 20.96 1.95
CA ASP A 394 23.10 21.13 1.41
C ASP A 394 23.32 20.09 0.31
N ILE A 395 23.53 20.54 -0.92
CA ILE A 395 23.69 19.72 -2.10
C ILE A 395 25.04 20.00 -2.73
N ASP A 396 25.89 18.98 -2.76
CA ASP A 396 27.13 18.98 -3.55
C ASP A 396 26.87 18.29 -4.90
N ASP A 397 27.13 18.99 -6.00
CA ASP A 397 26.96 18.48 -7.37
C ASP A 397 28.27 18.67 -8.15
N VAL A 398 29.00 17.61 -8.36
CA VAL A 398 30.33 17.62 -8.97
C VAL A 398 30.46 16.56 -10.06
N THR A 399 30.93 16.97 -11.23
CA THR A 399 31.35 16.01 -12.26
C THR A 399 32.85 15.75 -12.14
N GLY A 400 33.20 14.48 -11.90
CA GLY A 400 34.58 14.03 -11.77
C GLY A 400 35.34 14.03 -13.10
N GLU A 401 36.65 13.89 -13.03
CA GLU A 401 37.50 13.69 -14.21
C GLU A 401 37.20 12.42 -15.01
N ASP A 402 36.57 11.44 -14.34
CA ASP A 402 36.04 10.18 -14.90
C ASP A 402 34.73 10.37 -15.69
N GLY A 403 34.14 11.58 -15.71
CA GLY A 403 32.90 11.88 -16.39
C GLY A 403 31.66 11.51 -15.57
N VAL A 404 31.81 10.95 -14.38
CA VAL A 404 30.69 10.61 -13.50
C VAL A 404 30.24 11.85 -12.73
N ARG A 405 28.96 12.20 -12.86
CA ARG A 405 28.33 13.26 -12.06
C ARG A 405 27.95 12.68 -10.69
N ARG A 406 28.44 13.28 -9.63
CA ARG A 406 28.19 12.88 -8.25
C ARG A 406 27.39 13.97 -7.56
N ILE A 407 26.23 13.57 -7.03
CA ILE A 407 25.31 14.43 -6.28
C ILE A 407 25.27 13.89 -4.86
N HIS A 408 25.57 14.73 -3.89
CA HIS A 408 25.45 14.42 -2.48
C HIS A 408 24.46 15.35 -1.81
N VAL A 409 23.46 14.81 -1.14
CA VAL A 409 22.54 15.53 -0.26
C VAL A 409 22.87 15.14 1.17
N GLN A 410 23.37 16.11 1.94
CA GLN A 410 23.73 15.84 3.32
C GLN A 410 22.48 15.67 4.19
N ALA A 411 22.37 14.53 4.86
CA ALA A 411 21.31 14.21 5.80
C ALA A 411 21.88 13.52 7.05
N ALA A 412 21.23 13.73 8.18
CA ALA A 412 21.52 12.98 9.41
C ALA A 412 20.80 11.64 9.30
N ALA A 413 21.51 10.60 8.90
CA ALA A 413 20.91 9.30 8.57
C ALA A 413 21.54 8.13 9.36
N ASP A 414 22.06 8.36 10.52
CA ASP A 414 22.60 7.39 11.51
C ASP A 414 23.21 6.10 10.92
N GLY A 415 24.13 6.26 9.96
CA GLY A 415 24.81 5.15 9.28
C GLY A 415 23.99 4.41 8.24
N VAL A 416 22.87 4.98 7.76
CA VAL A 416 22.10 4.49 6.62
C VAL A 416 22.25 5.44 5.44
N GLY A 417 22.60 4.90 4.28
CA GLY A 417 22.75 5.66 3.04
C GLY A 417 21.74 5.29 1.97
N TYR A 418 21.21 6.29 1.26
CA TYR A 418 20.36 6.13 0.08
C TYR A 418 21.18 6.39 -1.16
N SER A 419 21.44 5.34 -1.94
CA SER A 419 22.26 5.40 -3.17
C SER A 419 21.37 5.25 -4.39
N THR A 420 21.61 6.09 -5.41
CA THR A 420 20.97 5.98 -6.71
C THR A 420 22.00 6.12 -7.81
N LEU A 421 22.00 5.18 -8.73
CA LEU A 421 22.79 5.22 -9.95
C LEU A 421 21.86 5.33 -11.15
N ARG A 422 22.11 6.31 -12.05
CA ARG A 422 21.32 6.54 -13.26
C ARG A 422 22.18 6.41 -14.49
N MET A 423 21.87 5.45 -15.35
CA MET A 423 22.52 5.25 -16.65
C MET A 423 21.60 5.76 -17.76
N ASN A 424 22.12 6.57 -18.67
CA ASN A 424 21.34 7.17 -19.74
C ASN A 424 20.82 6.11 -20.72
N ALA A 425 19.51 5.95 -20.80
CA ALA A 425 18.79 5.04 -21.72
C ALA A 425 18.31 5.74 -23.00
N GLY A 426 18.66 7.00 -23.20
CA GLY A 426 18.17 7.81 -24.33
C GLY A 426 18.65 7.35 -25.71
N GLY A 427 19.57 6.42 -25.79
CA GLY A 427 19.98 5.79 -27.03
C GLY A 427 19.17 4.55 -27.42
N LEU A 428 18.27 4.09 -26.53
CA LEU A 428 17.33 3.02 -26.85
C LEU A 428 16.12 3.61 -27.59
N ASP A 429 15.66 2.91 -28.63
CA ASP A 429 14.41 3.23 -29.33
C ASP A 429 13.18 2.70 -28.55
N GLU A 430 11.98 2.97 -29.06
CA GLU A 430 10.70 2.57 -28.43
C GLU A 430 10.62 1.06 -28.14
N GLU A 431 10.99 0.24 -29.11
CA GLU A 431 10.98 -1.22 -28.96
C GLU A 431 12.05 -1.68 -27.96
N GLN A 432 13.22 -1.08 -27.97
CA GLN A 432 14.30 -1.40 -27.06
C GLN A 432 13.98 -0.97 -25.61
N LEU A 433 13.19 0.08 -25.40
CA LEU A 433 12.69 0.46 -24.08
C LEU A 433 11.69 -0.55 -23.52
N LEU A 434 10.86 -1.19 -24.36
CA LEU A 434 10.01 -2.30 -23.92
C LEU A 434 10.86 -3.53 -23.51
N TRP A 435 11.91 -3.84 -24.27
CA TRP A 435 12.88 -4.85 -23.88
C TRP A 435 13.60 -4.48 -22.55
N CYS A 436 13.96 -3.22 -22.37
CA CYS A 436 14.55 -2.72 -21.13
C CYS A 436 13.59 -2.90 -19.94
N ARG A 437 12.29 -2.64 -20.14
CA ARG A 437 11.26 -2.85 -19.12
C ARG A 437 11.14 -4.32 -18.70
N LEU A 438 11.17 -5.24 -19.68
CA LEU A 438 11.16 -6.69 -19.41
C LEU A 438 12.46 -7.14 -18.74
N TYR A 439 13.60 -6.65 -19.23
CA TYR A 439 14.92 -6.92 -18.66
C TYR A 439 14.95 -6.62 -17.15
N ILE A 440 14.47 -5.44 -16.74
CA ILE A 440 14.36 -5.03 -15.33
C ILE A 440 13.46 -6.02 -14.55
N SER A 441 12.33 -6.40 -15.12
CA SER A 441 11.38 -7.28 -14.45
C SER A 441 11.93 -8.69 -14.20
N LEU A 442 12.92 -9.12 -14.99
CA LEU A 442 13.52 -10.45 -14.87
C LEU A 442 14.76 -10.51 -13.97
N LEU A 443 15.25 -9.35 -13.50
CA LEU A 443 16.35 -9.32 -12.53
C LEU A 443 15.89 -10.02 -11.24
N CYS A 444 16.74 -10.80 -10.63
CA CYS A 444 16.46 -11.71 -9.49
C CYS A 444 15.54 -12.91 -9.79
N GLU A 445 14.84 -12.92 -10.92
CA GLU A 445 14.03 -14.08 -11.32
C GLU A 445 14.87 -15.19 -11.95
N VAL A 446 15.87 -14.79 -12.69
CA VAL A 446 16.91 -15.67 -13.22
C VAL A 446 18.15 -15.61 -12.34
N GLY A 447 18.93 -16.70 -12.30
CA GLY A 447 20.23 -16.72 -11.62
C GLY A 447 21.31 -16.00 -12.42
N THR A 448 22.51 -15.97 -11.83
CA THR A 448 23.77 -15.59 -12.46
C THR A 448 24.71 -16.81 -12.52
N PRO A 449 25.88 -16.73 -13.15
CA PRO A 449 26.90 -17.80 -13.07
C PRO A 449 27.37 -18.08 -11.64
N SER A 450 27.24 -17.11 -10.74
CA SER A 450 27.75 -17.19 -9.36
C SER A 450 26.67 -17.60 -8.35
N HIS A 451 25.41 -17.19 -8.57
CA HIS A 451 24.34 -17.37 -7.60
C HIS A 451 23.01 -17.77 -8.26
N THR A 452 22.24 -18.60 -7.58
CA THR A 452 20.85 -18.87 -7.94
C THR A 452 19.96 -17.65 -7.63
N SER A 453 18.76 -17.60 -8.21
CA SER A 453 17.80 -16.53 -7.90
C SER A 453 17.47 -16.42 -6.40
N ALA A 454 17.35 -17.54 -5.71
CA ALA A 454 17.12 -17.57 -4.26
C ALA A 454 18.32 -16.99 -3.48
N GLN A 455 19.55 -17.37 -3.84
CA GLN A 455 20.75 -16.80 -3.21
C GLN A 455 20.90 -15.30 -3.47
N LEU A 456 20.51 -14.82 -4.68
CA LEU A 456 20.50 -13.39 -4.98
C LEU A 456 19.50 -12.64 -4.09
N SER A 457 18.33 -13.20 -3.88
CA SER A 457 17.32 -12.65 -2.95
C SER A 457 17.85 -12.57 -1.51
N ASP A 458 18.49 -13.63 -1.01
CA ASP A 458 19.09 -13.64 0.33
C ASP A 458 20.19 -12.59 0.46
N LEU A 459 21.04 -12.43 -0.56
CA LEU A 459 22.09 -11.41 -0.57
C LEU A 459 21.53 -9.99 -0.63
N LEU A 460 20.41 -9.76 -1.35
CA LEU A 460 19.72 -8.48 -1.34
C LEU A 460 19.21 -8.15 0.07
N ASN A 461 18.55 -9.07 0.73
CA ASN A 461 18.08 -8.92 2.11
C ASN A 461 19.27 -8.64 3.07
N ARG A 462 20.41 -9.28 2.84
CA ARG A 462 21.59 -9.12 3.68
C ARG A 462 22.25 -7.75 3.57
N TYR A 463 22.29 -7.18 2.36
CA TYR A 463 23.06 -5.96 2.10
C TYR A 463 22.23 -4.72 1.87
N THR A 464 20.92 -4.85 1.67
CA THR A 464 20.04 -3.74 1.35
C THR A 464 18.74 -3.81 2.13
N GLY A 465 18.11 -2.66 2.38
CA GLY A 465 16.76 -2.63 2.94
C GLY A 465 15.67 -2.63 1.86
N SER A 466 15.94 -2.04 0.71
CA SER A 466 15.07 -2.07 -0.45
C SER A 466 15.88 -1.78 -1.70
N VAL A 467 15.48 -2.37 -2.81
CA VAL A 467 16.06 -2.15 -4.13
C VAL A 467 14.97 -1.78 -5.11
N SER A 468 15.19 -0.74 -5.89
CA SER A 468 14.33 -0.34 -7.00
C SER A 468 15.15 -0.20 -8.26
N VAL A 469 14.86 -1.02 -9.26
CA VAL A 469 15.41 -0.86 -10.62
C VAL A 469 14.27 -0.48 -11.55
N ARG A 470 14.37 0.69 -12.18
CA ARG A 470 13.28 1.22 -13.00
C ARG A 470 13.79 2.11 -14.13
N ILE A 471 12.95 2.31 -15.15
CA ILE A 471 13.13 3.38 -16.12
C ILE A 471 12.52 4.65 -15.50
N SER A 472 13.35 5.65 -15.22
CA SER A 472 12.92 6.98 -14.79
C SER A 472 12.93 7.94 -15.97
N LEU A 473 11.95 8.84 -16.01
CA LEU A 473 11.69 9.76 -17.11
C LEU A 473 11.61 11.21 -16.59
N PRO A 474 12.67 11.74 -15.96
CA PRO A 474 12.64 13.09 -15.44
C PRO A 474 12.48 14.10 -16.58
N ASN A 475 11.69 15.15 -16.34
CA ASN A 475 11.61 16.29 -17.19
C ASN A 475 12.97 16.98 -17.22
N GLU A 476 13.43 17.35 -18.40
CA GLU A 476 14.70 18.03 -18.62
C GLU A 476 14.55 19.11 -19.69
N ASP A 477 15.26 20.21 -19.51
CA ASP A 477 15.33 21.30 -20.51
C ASP A 477 16.24 20.88 -21.67
N ASN A 478 15.72 19.98 -22.50
CA ASN A 478 16.34 19.53 -23.74
C ASN A 478 15.29 19.47 -24.87
N GLU A 479 15.73 19.25 -26.11
CA GLU A 479 14.84 19.22 -27.28
C GLU A 479 13.75 18.14 -27.25
N TYR A 480 13.85 17.15 -26.34
CA TYR A 480 12.89 16.05 -26.17
C TYR A 480 12.01 16.23 -24.92
N GLY A 481 12.28 17.24 -24.07
CA GLY A 481 11.57 17.50 -22.83
C GLY A 481 11.88 16.54 -21.68
N TYR A 482 12.56 15.43 -21.90
CA TYR A 482 12.93 14.45 -20.89
C TYR A 482 14.14 13.60 -21.32
N THR A 483 14.75 12.90 -20.39
CA THR A 483 15.74 11.85 -20.68
C THR A 483 15.37 10.56 -19.94
N PRO A 484 15.23 9.41 -20.63
CA PRO A 484 15.05 8.13 -19.95
C PRO A 484 16.35 7.67 -19.33
N TYR A 485 16.30 7.24 -18.07
CA TYR A 485 17.41 6.62 -17.35
C TYR A 485 17.01 5.25 -16.83
N LEU A 486 17.92 4.28 -16.93
CA LEU A 486 17.87 3.12 -16.06
C LEU A 486 18.39 3.54 -14.69
N SER A 487 17.49 3.61 -13.71
CA SER A 487 17.79 4.02 -12.35
C SER A 487 17.83 2.81 -11.44
N VAL A 488 18.93 2.66 -10.71
CA VAL A 488 19.15 1.63 -9.68
C VAL A 488 19.24 2.37 -8.35
N SER A 489 18.26 2.20 -7.50
CA SER A 489 18.19 2.84 -6.19
C SER A 489 18.12 1.79 -5.10
N TYR A 490 18.86 1.99 -4.02
CA TYR A 490 18.78 1.17 -2.82
C TYR A 490 19.19 1.98 -1.60
N TYR A 491 18.74 1.55 -0.44
CA TYR A 491 19.29 2.02 0.82
C TYR A 491 19.95 0.85 1.55
N ALA A 492 20.99 1.16 2.28
CA ALA A 492 21.80 0.18 2.99
C ALA A 492 22.51 0.83 4.18
N LEU A 493 22.96 0.03 5.13
CA LEU A 493 23.98 0.49 6.07
C LEU A 493 25.21 0.97 5.31
N ASP A 494 25.87 2.03 5.77
CA ASP A 494 27.04 2.60 5.12
C ASP A 494 28.13 1.54 4.84
N GLU A 495 28.33 0.60 5.76
CA GLU A 495 29.28 -0.52 5.61
C GLU A 495 28.87 -1.51 4.51
N ASN A 496 27.60 -1.57 4.17
CA ASN A 496 27.04 -2.46 3.15
C ASN A 496 26.92 -1.82 1.76
N LEU A 497 27.17 -0.52 1.60
CA LEU A 497 27.08 0.17 0.29
C LEU A 497 27.94 -0.51 -0.78
N LEU A 498 29.18 -0.89 -0.45
CA LEU A 498 30.06 -1.54 -1.41
C LEU A 498 29.63 -2.96 -1.81
N PRO A 499 29.31 -3.90 -0.90
CA PRO A 499 28.77 -5.20 -1.28
C PRO A 499 27.44 -5.08 -2.02
N ALA A 500 26.54 -4.16 -1.62
CA ALA A 500 25.30 -3.89 -2.33
C ALA A 500 25.54 -3.44 -3.78
N ALA A 501 26.46 -2.50 -4.01
CA ALA A 501 26.78 -2.03 -5.36
C ALA A 501 27.33 -3.16 -6.26
N ARG A 502 28.17 -4.05 -5.71
CA ARG A 502 28.67 -5.22 -6.45
C ARG A 502 27.56 -6.20 -6.78
N LEU A 503 26.63 -6.42 -5.86
CA LEU A 503 25.46 -7.26 -6.10
C LEU A 503 24.56 -6.66 -7.19
N MET A 504 24.29 -5.34 -7.14
CA MET A 504 23.54 -4.65 -8.20
C MET A 504 24.21 -4.78 -9.56
N ARG A 505 25.55 -4.70 -9.61
CA ARG A 505 26.32 -4.91 -10.83
C ARG A 505 26.14 -6.34 -11.35
N GLU A 506 26.27 -7.35 -10.49
CA GLU A 506 26.06 -8.75 -10.85
C GLU A 506 24.65 -8.98 -11.41
N LEU A 507 23.62 -8.49 -10.72
CA LEU A 507 22.23 -8.57 -11.16
C LEU A 507 22.03 -7.97 -12.55
N LEU A 508 22.56 -6.78 -12.79
CA LEU A 508 22.36 -6.10 -14.07
C LEU A 508 23.16 -6.73 -15.20
N PHE A 509 24.39 -7.14 -14.98
CA PHE A 509 25.29 -7.46 -16.09
C PHE A 509 25.63 -8.94 -16.21
N GLU A 510 25.26 -9.77 -15.24
CA GLU A 510 25.59 -11.19 -15.22
C GLU A 510 24.34 -12.11 -15.18
N SER A 511 23.13 -11.57 -15.15
CA SER A 511 21.88 -12.36 -15.20
C SER A 511 21.84 -13.28 -16.42
N ASP A 512 21.47 -14.55 -16.20
CA ASP A 512 21.47 -15.59 -17.23
C ASP A 512 20.11 -15.70 -17.93
N PHE A 513 19.94 -14.96 -19.00
CA PHE A 513 18.73 -14.98 -19.82
C PHE A 513 18.61 -16.19 -20.77
N THR A 514 19.45 -17.20 -20.61
CA THR A 514 19.26 -18.50 -21.30
C THR A 514 18.27 -19.41 -20.56
N GLN A 515 17.85 -19.04 -19.34
CA GLN A 515 16.84 -19.75 -18.55
C GLN A 515 15.42 -19.53 -19.10
N THR A 516 15.18 -19.90 -20.36
CA THR A 516 13.95 -19.57 -21.09
C THR A 516 12.67 -20.15 -20.49
N ASP A 517 12.75 -21.28 -19.78
CA ASP A 517 11.60 -21.87 -19.09
C ASP A 517 11.15 -20.98 -17.91
N VAL A 518 12.10 -20.46 -17.11
CA VAL A 518 11.81 -19.49 -16.04
C VAL A 518 11.23 -18.22 -16.62
N ILE A 519 11.86 -17.67 -17.67
CA ILE A 519 11.41 -16.45 -18.35
C ILE A 519 9.97 -16.64 -18.88
N SER A 520 9.65 -17.80 -19.46
CA SER A 520 8.31 -18.08 -19.99
C SER A 520 7.24 -18.04 -18.89
N GLY A 521 7.51 -18.68 -17.76
CA GLY A 521 6.60 -18.62 -16.61
C GLY A 521 6.37 -17.20 -16.10
N ARG A 522 7.46 -16.41 -15.98
CA ARG A 522 7.38 -15.03 -15.51
C ARG A 522 6.70 -14.08 -16.49
N VAL A 523 6.98 -14.18 -17.77
CA VAL A 523 6.29 -13.37 -18.81
C VAL A 523 4.78 -13.62 -18.79
N SER A 524 4.35 -14.87 -18.66
CA SER A 524 2.91 -15.20 -18.57
C SER A 524 2.28 -14.62 -17.29
N ALA A 525 2.97 -14.70 -16.16
CA ALA A 525 2.52 -14.11 -14.90
C ALA A 525 2.43 -12.57 -15.01
N TYR A 526 3.46 -11.90 -15.51
CA TYR A 526 3.48 -10.44 -15.67
C TYR A 526 2.38 -9.96 -16.63
N ARG A 527 2.16 -10.65 -17.74
CA ARG A 527 1.08 -10.32 -18.67
C ARG A 527 -0.29 -10.42 -17.98
N THR A 528 -0.50 -11.46 -17.16
CA THR A 528 -1.76 -11.65 -16.42
C THR A 528 -1.94 -10.56 -15.37
N GLN A 529 -0.91 -10.25 -14.58
CA GLN A 529 -0.93 -9.18 -13.59
C GLN A 529 -1.17 -7.82 -14.23
N LEU A 530 -0.50 -7.52 -15.35
CA LEU A 530 -0.67 -6.26 -16.06
C LEU A 530 -2.08 -6.12 -16.61
N LYS A 531 -2.69 -7.18 -17.14
CA LYS A 531 -4.09 -7.17 -17.58
C LYS A 531 -5.03 -6.85 -16.41
N GLN A 532 -4.81 -7.47 -15.27
CA GLN A 532 -5.59 -7.18 -14.06
C GLN A 532 -5.40 -5.73 -13.58
N ALA A 533 -4.15 -5.24 -13.58
CA ALA A 533 -3.83 -3.86 -13.21
C ALA A 533 -4.51 -2.85 -14.17
N ILE A 534 -4.47 -3.07 -15.48
CA ILE A 534 -5.17 -2.24 -16.46
C ILE A 534 -6.68 -2.23 -16.21
N ASN A 535 -7.28 -3.38 -15.89
CA ASN A 535 -8.72 -3.48 -15.62
C ASN A 535 -9.12 -2.81 -14.30
N SER A 536 -8.28 -2.90 -13.26
CA SER A 536 -8.57 -2.32 -11.94
C SER A 536 -8.24 -0.83 -11.84
N ALA A 537 -7.24 -0.37 -12.59
CA ALA A 537 -6.73 0.99 -12.58
C ALA A 537 -6.82 1.67 -13.96
N GLY A 538 -7.90 1.40 -14.72
CA GLY A 538 -8.11 1.96 -16.06
C GLY A 538 -8.03 3.48 -16.11
N TYR A 539 -8.37 4.16 -15.00
CA TYR A 539 -8.21 5.60 -14.89
C TYR A 539 -6.73 6.06 -15.03
N GLN A 540 -5.77 5.29 -14.52
CA GLN A 540 -4.34 5.61 -14.69
C GLN A 540 -3.91 5.47 -16.15
N VAL A 541 -4.39 4.44 -16.84
CA VAL A 541 -4.09 4.23 -18.26
C VAL A 541 -4.54 5.43 -19.08
N GLU A 542 -5.78 5.89 -18.87
CA GLU A 542 -6.33 7.04 -19.58
C GLU A 542 -5.68 8.36 -19.16
N LEU A 543 -5.38 8.54 -17.89
CA LEU A 543 -4.69 9.72 -17.36
C LEU A 543 -3.34 9.89 -18.06
N TYR A 544 -2.46 8.89 -18.00
CA TYR A 544 -1.15 8.98 -18.64
C TYR A 544 -1.22 9.10 -20.16
N ARG A 545 -2.25 8.52 -20.76
CA ARG A 545 -2.52 8.67 -22.18
C ARG A 545 -2.90 10.11 -22.53
N MET A 546 -3.80 10.75 -21.77
CA MET A 546 -4.17 12.16 -21.97
C MET A 546 -2.98 13.10 -21.73
N MET A 547 -2.25 12.90 -20.65
CA MET A 547 -1.04 13.68 -20.35
C MET A 547 0.05 13.47 -21.41
N GLY A 548 0.13 12.29 -21.99
CA GLY A 548 1.02 11.97 -23.11
C GLY A 548 0.72 12.76 -24.39
N ALA A 549 -0.46 13.38 -24.52
CA ALA A 549 -0.75 14.28 -25.63
C ALA A 549 0.00 15.63 -25.53
N VAL A 550 0.43 16.01 -24.32
CA VAL A 550 1.10 17.31 -24.06
C VAL A 550 2.52 17.13 -23.53
N SER A 551 2.84 15.99 -22.90
CA SER A 551 4.17 15.71 -22.34
C SER A 551 4.76 14.42 -22.94
N PRO A 552 5.91 14.50 -23.63
CA PRO A 552 6.59 13.32 -24.15
C PRO A 552 7.03 12.30 -23.08
N ALA A 553 7.32 12.76 -21.87
CA ALA A 553 7.66 11.89 -20.74
C ALA A 553 6.48 11.00 -20.35
N TYR A 554 5.27 11.56 -20.24
CA TYR A 554 4.06 10.79 -19.93
C TYR A 554 3.64 9.87 -21.09
N ALA A 555 3.85 10.29 -22.34
CA ALA A 555 3.61 9.40 -23.49
C ALA A 555 4.53 8.18 -23.43
N MET A 556 5.81 8.37 -23.11
CA MET A 556 6.77 7.28 -22.92
C MET A 556 6.40 6.41 -21.71
N TYR A 557 5.97 7.02 -20.60
CA TYR A 557 5.51 6.27 -19.43
C TYR A 557 4.33 5.36 -19.77
N ALA A 558 3.33 5.87 -20.50
CA ALA A 558 2.18 5.09 -20.94
C ALA A 558 2.61 3.91 -21.83
N HIS A 559 3.55 4.15 -22.77
CA HIS A 559 4.08 3.14 -23.67
C HIS A 559 4.74 1.96 -22.95
N ILE A 560 5.61 2.23 -21.98
CA ILE A 560 6.39 1.16 -21.31
C ILE A 560 5.68 0.50 -20.12
N ASN A 561 4.50 0.97 -19.70
CA ASN A 561 3.84 0.44 -18.49
C ASN A 561 2.42 -0.10 -18.71
N PHE A 562 1.75 0.17 -19.85
CA PHE A 562 0.36 -0.20 -20.03
C PHE A 562 0.11 -1.04 -21.29
N THR A 563 -0.80 -0.61 -22.15
CA THR A 563 -1.33 -1.40 -23.27
C THR A 563 -0.24 -1.86 -24.23
N ASP A 564 0.68 -0.98 -24.61
CA ASP A 564 1.76 -1.33 -25.55
C ASP A 564 2.72 -2.36 -24.93
N TYR A 565 3.01 -2.23 -23.62
CA TYR A 565 3.80 -3.22 -22.91
C TYR A 565 3.06 -4.56 -22.76
N TYR A 566 1.74 -4.56 -22.56
CA TYR A 566 0.93 -5.77 -22.57
C TYR A 566 0.99 -6.51 -23.91
N ASP A 567 0.87 -5.78 -25.01
CA ASP A 567 0.97 -6.33 -26.36
C ASP A 567 2.38 -6.85 -26.65
N PHE A 568 3.41 -6.15 -26.17
CA PHE A 568 4.80 -6.61 -26.21
C PHE A 568 4.98 -7.93 -25.46
N LEU A 569 4.50 -8.03 -24.21
CA LEU A 569 4.57 -9.29 -23.43
C LEU A 569 3.85 -10.45 -24.13
N THR A 570 2.69 -10.18 -24.75
CA THR A 570 1.95 -11.18 -25.54
C THR A 570 2.78 -11.68 -26.72
N ARG A 571 3.48 -10.78 -27.43
CA ARG A 571 4.39 -11.15 -28.53
C ARG A 571 5.60 -11.94 -28.02
N VAL A 572 6.21 -11.55 -26.90
CA VAL A 572 7.34 -12.25 -26.29
C VAL A 572 6.94 -13.67 -25.86
N GLU A 573 5.76 -13.86 -25.29
CA GLU A 573 5.23 -15.18 -24.94
C GLU A 573 5.11 -16.10 -26.19
N GLY A 574 4.67 -15.54 -27.31
CA GLY A 574 4.67 -16.24 -28.59
C GLY A 574 6.08 -16.60 -29.09
N LEU A 575 7.05 -15.68 -28.93
CA LEU A 575 8.46 -15.92 -29.31
C LEU A 575 9.09 -16.98 -28.42
N LEU A 576 8.86 -16.99 -27.13
CA LEU A 576 9.37 -18.03 -26.22
C LEU A 576 8.99 -19.44 -26.63
N SER A 577 7.80 -19.59 -27.26
CA SER A 577 7.34 -20.88 -27.78
C SER A 577 7.91 -21.24 -29.15
N THR A 578 8.31 -20.27 -29.99
CA THR A 578 8.69 -20.47 -31.39
C THR A 578 10.13 -20.17 -31.70
N ASP A 579 10.73 -19.19 -31.04
CA ASP A 579 12.10 -18.71 -31.22
C ASP A 579 12.64 -18.08 -29.92
N PRO A 580 12.90 -18.89 -28.87
CA PRO A 580 13.38 -18.40 -27.58
C PRO A 580 14.75 -17.70 -27.66
N GLU A 581 15.57 -18.04 -28.66
CA GLU A 581 16.88 -17.40 -28.87
C GLU A 581 16.73 -15.89 -29.18
N SER A 582 15.68 -15.50 -29.88
CA SER A 582 15.37 -14.09 -30.15
C SER A 582 15.02 -13.32 -28.87
N VAL A 583 14.38 -13.95 -27.89
CA VAL A 583 14.09 -13.33 -26.59
C VAL A 583 15.40 -13.12 -25.81
N THR A 584 16.21 -14.15 -25.71
CA THR A 584 17.55 -14.03 -25.09
C THR A 584 18.40 -12.94 -25.76
N ALA A 585 18.35 -12.85 -27.09
CA ALA A 585 19.10 -11.82 -27.83
C ALA A 585 18.58 -10.41 -27.55
N GLY A 586 17.24 -10.21 -27.45
CA GLY A 586 16.64 -8.92 -27.10
C GLY A 586 17.06 -8.43 -25.71
N LEU A 587 17.02 -9.32 -24.71
CA LEU A 587 17.46 -9.02 -23.34
C LEU A 587 18.96 -8.70 -23.27
N ASN A 588 19.79 -9.51 -23.96
CA ASN A 588 21.23 -9.27 -24.00
C ASN A 588 21.59 -7.96 -24.73
N ALA A 589 20.83 -7.55 -25.73
CA ALA A 589 21.06 -6.27 -26.42
C ALA A 589 20.89 -5.07 -25.47
N VAL A 590 19.94 -5.13 -24.53
CA VAL A 590 19.78 -4.11 -23.46
C VAL A 590 21.01 -4.10 -22.54
N ARG A 591 21.44 -5.27 -22.09
CA ARG A 591 22.66 -5.40 -21.27
C ARG A 591 23.88 -4.81 -21.97
N ASP A 592 24.09 -5.19 -23.24
CA ASP A 592 25.24 -4.76 -24.01
C ASP A 592 25.24 -3.25 -24.26
N TYR A 593 24.05 -2.64 -24.40
CA TYR A 593 23.91 -1.19 -24.48
C TYR A 593 24.43 -0.50 -23.22
N PHE A 594 24.03 -0.94 -22.01
CA PHE A 594 24.51 -0.34 -20.77
C PHE A 594 25.96 -0.69 -20.45
N LEU A 595 26.47 -1.84 -20.88
CA LEU A 595 27.92 -2.13 -20.82
C LEU A 595 28.74 -1.13 -21.65
N ALA A 596 28.21 -0.70 -22.78
CA ALA A 596 28.88 0.22 -23.68
C ALA A 596 28.74 1.71 -23.30
N THR A 597 27.67 2.10 -22.60
CA THR A 597 27.33 3.52 -22.36
C THR A 597 27.26 3.92 -20.90
N GLY A 598 27.20 2.93 -19.98
CA GLY A 598 26.91 3.18 -18.56
C GLY A 598 28.04 3.82 -17.76
N GLY A 599 29.24 3.90 -18.30
CA GLY A 599 30.40 4.46 -17.60
C GLY A 599 30.33 5.97 -17.29
N THR A 600 29.36 6.69 -17.88
CA THR A 600 29.06 8.11 -17.58
C THR A 600 27.78 8.27 -16.78
N ALA A 601 27.53 7.39 -15.82
CA ALA A 601 26.34 7.44 -14.97
C ALA A 601 26.31 8.67 -14.05
N ILE A 602 25.10 8.99 -13.56
CA ILE A 602 24.91 9.91 -12.44
C ILE A 602 24.87 9.06 -11.16
N SER A 603 25.69 9.39 -10.17
CA SER A 603 25.67 8.79 -8.84
C SER A 603 25.12 9.80 -7.85
N ALA A 604 23.95 9.54 -7.26
CA ALA A 604 23.36 10.36 -6.22
C ALA A 604 23.38 9.61 -4.87
N TYR A 605 23.65 10.33 -3.80
CA TYR A 605 23.66 9.80 -2.44
C TYR A 605 23.01 10.78 -1.49
N VAL A 606 22.18 10.23 -0.60
CA VAL A 606 21.61 10.96 0.54
C VAL A 606 22.08 10.29 1.81
N GLY A 607 22.73 11.04 2.70
CA GLY A 607 23.28 10.53 3.95
C GLY A 607 24.42 11.36 4.48
N SER A 608 25.24 10.80 5.37
CA SER A 608 26.38 11.47 6.01
C SER A 608 27.54 11.69 5.04
N ASP A 609 28.48 12.59 5.39
CA ASP A 609 29.74 12.79 4.64
C ASP A 609 30.63 11.52 4.60
N GLU A 610 30.62 10.75 5.71
CA GLU A 610 31.37 9.48 5.78
C GLU A 610 30.72 8.46 4.82
N GLY A 611 29.40 8.32 4.86
CA GLY A 611 28.63 7.47 3.94
C GLY A 611 28.83 7.89 2.48
N ASN A 612 28.90 9.19 2.17
CA ASN A 612 29.19 9.67 0.81
C ASN A 612 30.56 9.20 0.30
N THR A 613 31.57 9.18 1.17
CA THR A 613 32.91 8.64 0.81
C THR A 613 32.83 7.15 0.49
N LEU A 614 32.06 6.37 1.26
CA LEU A 614 31.84 4.95 1.01
C LEU A 614 30.99 4.71 -0.25
N ASN A 615 29.97 5.53 -0.47
CA ASN A 615 29.16 5.48 -1.69
C ASN A 615 29.97 5.79 -2.95
N ALA A 616 30.94 6.70 -2.89
CA ALA A 616 31.81 6.96 -4.03
C ALA A 616 32.64 5.70 -4.41
N ALA A 617 33.13 4.95 -3.41
CA ALA A 617 33.79 3.66 -3.66
C ALA A 617 32.84 2.60 -4.20
N ALA A 618 31.59 2.55 -3.69
CA ALA A 618 30.52 1.68 -4.15
C ALA A 618 30.15 1.97 -5.62
N ALA A 619 29.92 3.24 -5.96
CA ALA A 619 29.62 3.67 -7.32
C ALA A 619 30.77 3.30 -8.29
N ASN A 620 32.04 3.50 -7.89
CA ASN A 620 33.18 3.10 -8.71
C ASN A 620 33.22 1.57 -8.94
N ALA A 621 32.91 0.77 -7.93
CA ALA A 621 32.82 -0.68 -8.05
C ALA A 621 31.67 -1.14 -8.97
N PHE A 622 30.53 -0.44 -8.93
CA PHE A 622 29.42 -0.69 -9.86
C PHE A 622 29.82 -0.39 -11.30
N LEU A 623 30.51 0.73 -11.54
CA LEU A 623 30.89 1.22 -12.86
C LEU A 623 32.13 0.53 -13.44
N GLU A 624 32.80 -0.31 -12.66
CA GLU A 624 34.05 -0.99 -13.11
C GLU A 624 33.81 -1.77 -14.41
N GLY A 625 34.60 -1.45 -15.44
CA GLY A 625 34.57 -2.13 -16.75
C GLY A 625 33.38 -1.75 -17.64
N LEU A 626 32.56 -0.74 -17.27
CA LEU A 626 31.64 -0.16 -18.20
C LEU A 626 32.34 0.84 -19.12
N ASP A 627 31.97 0.80 -20.41
CA ASP A 627 32.46 1.77 -21.37
C ASP A 627 31.66 3.10 -21.29
N SER A 628 32.29 4.18 -21.75
CA SER A 628 31.71 5.53 -21.76
C SER A 628 31.43 6.01 -23.20
N GLN A 629 30.83 5.14 -24.04
CA GLN A 629 30.48 5.54 -25.39
C GLN A 629 29.39 6.64 -25.36
N PRO A 630 29.49 7.66 -26.22
CA PRO A 630 28.49 8.71 -26.28
C PRO A 630 27.10 8.14 -26.61
N VAL A 631 26.10 8.54 -25.82
CA VAL A 631 24.71 8.19 -26.10
C VAL A 631 24.20 9.08 -27.23
N VAL A 632 23.79 8.45 -28.32
CA VAL A 632 23.12 9.13 -29.42
C VAL A 632 21.61 9.00 -29.19
N ARG A 633 20.97 10.11 -28.81
CA ARG A 633 19.54 10.14 -28.50
C ARG A 633 18.72 9.62 -29.68
N GLN A 634 17.85 8.65 -29.42
CA GLN A 634 16.84 8.21 -30.39
C GLN A 634 15.58 9.05 -30.23
N ALA A 635 15.01 9.49 -31.34
CA ALA A 635 13.72 10.17 -31.32
C ALA A 635 12.62 9.12 -31.21
N CYS A 636 11.85 9.18 -30.12
CA CYS A 636 10.65 8.38 -29.97
C CYS A 636 9.48 9.14 -30.60
N GLN A 637 8.85 8.52 -31.60
CA GLN A 637 7.64 9.03 -32.23
C GLN A 637 6.43 8.29 -31.68
N LEU A 638 6.09 8.63 -30.45
CA LEU A 638 4.89 8.05 -29.84
C LEU A 638 3.64 8.59 -30.53
N ASN A 639 2.66 7.72 -30.71
CA ASN A 639 1.40 8.09 -31.31
C ASN A 639 0.76 9.20 -30.50
N THR A 640 0.64 10.38 -31.08
CA THR A 640 -0.14 11.46 -30.49
C THR A 640 -1.60 11.04 -30.45
N ILE A 641 -2.22 11.10 -29.29
CA ILE A 641 -3.64 10.84 -29.15
C ILE A 641 -4.38 11.98 -29.83
N SER A 642 -5.23 11.67 -30.80
CA SER A 642 -6.15 12.66 -31.34
C SER A 642 -7.40 12.71 -30.46
N ALA A 643 -8.06 13.86 -30.39
CA ALA A 643 -9.34 14.01 -29.69
C ALA A 643 -10.46 13.08 -30.23
N ALA A 644 -10.21 12.40 -31.35
CA ALA A 644 -11.11 11.44 -31.97
C ALA A 644 -10.82 9.99 -31.59
N ASP A 645 -9.72 9.72 -30.88
CA ASP A 645 -9.34 8.35 -30.50
C ASP A 645 -10.09 7.95 -29.23
N ALA A 646 -11.04 7.04 -29.35
CA ALA A 646 -11.66 6.38 -28.21
C ALA A 646 -10.88 5.10 -27.89
N LEU A 647 -10.36 4.99 -26.67
CA LEU A 647 -9.85 3.73 -26.13
C LEU A 647 -10.93 3.10 -25.27
N ALA A 648 -11.33 1.88 -25.63
CA ALA A 648 -12.17 1.08 -24.75
C ALA A 648 -11.27 0.29 -23.80
N VAL A 649 -11.08 0.80 -22.59
CA VAL A 649 -10.46 0.05 -21.49
C VAL A 649 -11.57 -0.60 -20.69
N GLN A 650 -11.55 -1.93 -20.59
CA GLN A 650 -12.44 -2.64 -19.71
C GLN A 650 -11.95 -2.41 -18.28
N THR A 651 -12.68 -1.62 -17.52
CA THR A 651 -12.39 -1.31 -16.12
C THR A 651 -13.59 -1.66 -15.25
N ASN A 652 -13.31 -2.10 -14.01
CA ASN A 652 -14.34 -2.37 -13.00
C ASN A 652 -14.81 -1.09 -12.30
N THR A 653 -14.22 0.06 -12.62
CA THR A 653 -14.46 1.33 -11.94
C THR A 653 -14.77 2.41 -12.97
N ALA A 654 -15.93 3.08 -12.84
CA ALA A 654 -16.24 4.27 -13.61
C ALA A 654 -15.48 5.49 -13.07
N PHE A 655 -15.02 6.34 -13.97
CA PHE A 655 -14.30 7.57 -13.65
C PHE A 655 -14.42 8.59 -14.79
N ASN A 656 -14.24 9.86 -14.47
CA ASN A 656 -14.22 10.93 -15.46
C ASN A 656 -12.94 11.75 -15.27
N LEU A 657 -12.26 12.08 -16.37
CA LEU A 657 -10.99 12.80 -16.38
C LEU A 657 -11.05 13.98 -17.35
N TYR A 658 -10.53 15.12 -16.93
CA TYR A 658 -10.26 16.27 -17.79
C TYR A 658 -8.87 16.80 -17.46
N PHE A 659 -8.01 16.92 -18.46
CA PHE A 659 -6.68 17.51 -18.33
C PHE A 659 -6.52 18.63 -19.34
N ALA A 660 -5.96 19.76 -18.91
CA ALA A 660 -5.57 20.85 -19.76
C ALA A 660 -4.18 21.32 -19.40
N SER A 661 -3.31 21.46 -20.41
CA SER A 661 -1.97 22.03 -20.21
C SER A 661 -2.06 23.50 -19.81
N TRP A 662 -1.03 24.01 -19.12
CA TRP A 662 -0.96 25.44 -18.76
C TRP A 662 -1.06 26.33 -19.98
N GLN A 663 -0.46 25.93 -21.10
CA GLN A 663 -0.55 26.66 -22.36
C GLN A 663 -1.99 26.71 -22.91
N GLU A 664 -2.75 25.61 -22.86
CA GLU A 664 -4.16 25.58 -23.28
C GLU A 664 -5.05 26.43 -22.38
N LEU A 665 -4.68 26.58 -21.10
CA LEU A 665 -5.33 27.48 -20.15
C LEU A 665 -4.91 28.95 -20.35
N GLY A 666 -3.97 29.23 -21.25
CA GLY A 666 -3.47 30.56 -21.52
C GLY A 666 -2.54 31.11 -20.45
N LEU A 667 -1.81 30.22 -19.77
CA LEU A 667 -0.90 30.53 -18.67
C LEU A 667 0.53 30.24 -19.11
N ASP A 668 1.22 31.28 -19.54
CA ASP A 668 2.58 31.19 -20.06
C ASP A 668 3.63 30.90 -18.95
N ASP A 669 3.32 31.23 -17.70
CA ASP A 669 4.22 31.04 -16.54
C ASP A 669 4.20 29.60 -15.97
N GLY A 670 3.30 28.75 -16.46
CA GLY A 670 3.20 27.37 -16.03
C GLY A 670 2.65 27.20 -14.61
N TYR A 671 3.13 26.14 -13.94
CA TYR A 671 2.77 25.84 -12.55
C TYR A 671 3.32 26.91 -11.58
N THR A 672 2.48 27.31 -10.64
CA THR A 672 2.85 28.09 -9.44
C THR A 672 2.15 27.49 -8.21
N ALA A 673 2.70 27.66 -7.01
CA ALA A 673 2.11 27.14 -5.77
C ALA A 673 0.71 27.71 -5.45
N ASP A 674 0.31 28.82 -6.06
CA ASP A 674 -1.06 29.34 -5.95
C ASP A 674 -2.11 28.34 -6.45
N TRP A 675 -1.72 27.47 -7.41
CA TRP A 675 -2.60 26.46 -7.94
C TRP A 675 -2.92 25.37 -6.93
N ASP A 676 -1.99 25.02 -6.04
CA ASP A 676 -2.26 24.01 -4.99
C ASP A 676 -3.34 24.52 -4.03
N ALA A 677 -3.21 25.77 -3.57
CA ALA A 677 -4.22 26.39 -2.73
C ALA A 677 -5.58 26.52 -3.45
N LEU A 678 -5.56 26.86 -4.76
CA LEU A 678 -6.78 26.90 -5.56
C LEU A 678 -7.39 25.50 -5.73
N CYS A 679 -6.62 24.49 -6.02
CA CYS A 679 -7.10 23.10 -6.14
C CYS A 679 -7.73 22.61 -4.83
N THR A 680 -7.10 22.88 -3.69
CA THR A 680 -7.64 22.56 -2.36
C THR A 680 -9.00 23.25 -2.14
N LEU A 681 -9.11 24.55 -2.49
CA LEU A 681 -10.37 25.29 -2.43
C LEU A 681 -11.44 24.66 -3.36
N LEU A 682 -11.07 24.33 -4.61
CA LEU A 682 -12.01 23.72 -5.56
C LEU A 682 -12.51 22.36 -5.09
N ASN A 683 -11.64 21.56 -4.50
CA ASN A 683 -11.98 20.26 -3.95
C ASN A 683 -13.01 20.38 -2.81
N ASP A 684 -12.69 21.23 -1.84
CA ASP A 684 -13.49 21.37 -0.62
C ASP A 684 -14.85 22.06 -0.87
N ARG A 685 -14.87 23.14 -1.65
CA ARG A 685 -16.09 23.96 -1.79
C ARG A 685 -17.01 23.55 -2.92
N TYR A 686 -16.50 22.87 -3.94
CA TYR A 686 -17.29 22.58 -5.15
C TYR A 686 -17.25 21.12 -5.56
N LEU A 687 -16.08 20.53 -5.76
CA LEU A 687 -16.00 19.20 -6.36
C LEU A 687 -16.55 18.13 -5.42
N MET A 688 -16.11 18.11 -4.18
CA MET A 688 -16.61 17.13 -3.20
C MET A 688 -18.08 17.34 -2.87
N PRO A 689 -18.59 18.55 -2.53
CA PRO A 689 -19.99 18.74 -2.23
C PRO A 689 -20.93 18.47 -3.41
N ILE A 690 -20.54 18.84 -4.64
CA ILE A 690 -21.40 18.68 -5.80
C ILE A 690 -21.37 17.23 -6.31
N LEU A 691 -20.18 16.69 -6.54
CA LEU A 691 -20.02 15.41 -7.24
C LEU A 691 -20.02 14.20 -6.31
N ARG A 692 -19.40 14.31 -5.14
CA ARG A 692 -19.43 13.23 -4.15
C ARG A 692 -20.76 13.23 -3.40
N ASP A 693 -21.04 14.33 -2.70
CA ASP A 693 -22.18 14.38 -1.78
C ASP A 693 -23.52 14.53 -2.53
N GLY A 694 -23.52 15.27 -3.65
CA GLY A 694 -24.70 15.52 -4.46
C GLY A 694 -24.97 14.48 -5.53
N CYS A 695 -23.93 13.96 -6.21
CA CYS A 695 -24.07 13.05 -7.35
C CYS A 695 -23.61 11.62 -7.06
N GLY A 696 -23.01 11.35 -5.90
CA GLY A 696 -22.66 10.00 -5.47
C GLY A 696 -21.36 9.43 -6.05
N ALA A 697 -20.47 10.27 -6.58
CA ALA A 697 -19.10 9.88 -6.87
C ALA A 697 -18.38 9.51 -5.56
N TYR A 698 -17.45 8.57 -5.60
CA TYR A 698 -16.64 8.25 -4.41
C TYR A 698 -15.67 9.38 -4.06
N GLY A 699 -15.10 10.06 -5.07
CA GLY A 699 -14.25 11.22 -4.90
C GLY A 699 -14.24 12.09 -6.16
N ALA A 700 -13.98 13.38 -5.98
CA ALA A 700 -13.86 14.36 -7.05
C ALA A 700 -12.78 15.38 -6.70
N TYR A 701 -11.80 15.57 -7.58
CA TYR A 701 -10.58 16.29 -7.27
C TYR A 701 -10.11 17.17 -8.41
N ALA A 702 -9.51 18.30 -8.04
CA ALA A 702 -8.61 19.11 -8.86
C ALA A 702 -7.19 18.91 -8.36
N MET A 703 -6.24 18.82 -9.27
CA MET A 703 -4.82 18.69 -8.97
C MET A 703 -4.00 19.51 -9.93
N ALA A 704 -3.11 20.34 -9.42
CA ALA A 704 -2.10 21.03 -10.20
C ALA A 704 -0.91 20.07 -10.42
N MET A 705 -0.45 20.02 -11.66
CA MET A 705 0.69 19.18 -12.08
C MET A 705 1.70 20.08 -12.81
N ASP A 706 2.93 19.60 -12.96
CA ASP A 706 3.99 20.36 -13.67
C ASP A 706 3.53 20.85 -15.05
N ASP A 707 2.80 20.02 -15.79
CA ASP A 707 2.40 20.27 -17.18
C ASP A 707 0.97 20.83 -17.35
N GLY A 708 0.14 20.87 -16.30
CA GLY A 708 -1.24 21.33 -16.43
C GLY A 708 -2.15 21.06 -15.22
N LEU A 709 -3.43 21.32 -15.42
CA LEU A 709 -4.49 21.10 -14.43
C LEU A 709 -5.26 19.82 -14.76
N LEU A 710 -5.35 18.93 -13.79
CA LEU A 710 -6.16 17.72 -13.83
C LEU A 710 -7.42 17.92 -12.98
N LEU A 711 -8.59 17.60 -13.56
CA LEU A 711 -9.85 17.43 -12.85
C LEU A 711 -10.31 15.99 -13.03
N TYR A 712 -10.67 15.31 -11.95
CA TYR A 712 -11.09 13.91 -12.07
C TYR A 712 -12.09 13.50 -11.00
N THR A 713 -12.88 12.48 -11.35
CA THR A 713 -13.73 11.75 -10.41
C THR A 713 -13.35 10.28 -10.39
N TYR A 714 -13.63 9.61 -9.29
CA TYR A 714 -13.37 8.20 -9.09
C TYR A 714 -14.63 7.49 -8.60
N ARG A 715 -14.90 6.29 -9.14
CA ARG A 715 -16.14 5.55 -8.92
C ARG A 715 -17.38 6.42 -9.18
N ASP A 716 -17.41 7.02 -10.35
CA ASP A 716 -18.43 7.99 -10.75
C ASP A 716 -19.02 7.65 -12.11
N PRO A 717 -20.26 7.15 -12.15
CA PRO A 717 -20.96 6.86 -13.41
C PRO A 717 -21.57 8.09 -14.09
N ASN A 718 -21.53 9.27 -13.46
CA ASN A 718 -22.28 10.47 -13.88
C ASN A 718 -21.44 11.37 -14.80
N VAL A 719 -21.28 10.97 -16.05
CA VAL A 719 -20.42 11.69 -17.01
C VAL A 719 -20.86 13.13 -17.23
N SER A 720 -22.16 13.37 -17.44
CA SER A 720 -22.69 14.71 -17.75
C SER A 720 -22.51 15.68 -16.60
N GLU A 721 -22.89 15.26 -15.41
CA GLU A 721 -22.84 16.03 -14.18
C GLU A 721 -21.40 16.43 -13.83
N SER A 722 -20.49 15.48 -14.00
CA SER A 722 -19.05 15.71 -13.74
C SER A 722 -18.46 16.74 -14.68
N PHE A 723 -18.67 16.59 -15.99
CA PHE A 723 -18.13 17.58 -16.96
C PHE A 723 -18.83 18.93 -16.88
N ASP A 724 -20.16 18.99 -16.64
CA ASP A 724 -20.89 20.23 -16.40
C ASP A 724 -20.33 20.96 -15.17
N THR A 725 -19.98 20.23 -14.10
CA THR A 725 -19.34 20.78 -12.91
C THR A 725 -17.94 21.28 -13.25
N PHE A 726 -17.09 20.50 -13.88
CA PHE A 726 -15.72 20.88 -14.26
C PHE A 726 -15.71 22.18 -15.05
N PHE A 727 -16.57 22.30 -16.07
CA PHE A 727 -16.63 23.50 -16.91
C PHE A 727 -17.32 24.69 -16.23
N SER A 728 -18.07 24.48 -15.16
CA SER A 728 -18.73 25.53 -14.38
C SER A 728 -17.87 26.10 -13.25
N LEU A 729 -16.76 25.45 -12.84
CA LEU A 729 -15.94 25.83 -11.68
C LEU A 729 -15.55 27.31 -11.69
N GLY A 730 -15.08 27.83 -12.82
CA GLY A 730 -14.74 29.25 -12.93
C GLY A 730 -15.92 30.20 -12.78
N SER A 731 -17.13 29.75 -13.06
CA SER A 731 -18.36 30.53 -12.85
C SER A 731 -18.83 30.46 -11.41
N LEU A 732 -18.75 29.29 -10.80
CA LEU A 732 -19.02 29.05 -9.38
C LEU A 732 -18.10 29.90 -8.51
N LEU A 733 -16.79 29.83 -8.77
CA LEU A 733 -15.77 30.60 -8.05
C LEU A 733 -16.05 32.14 -8.13
N ARG A 734 -16.41 32.65 -9.30
CA ARG A 734 -16.73 34.08 -9.47
C ARG A 734 -18.06 34.50 -8.81
N ALA A 735 -18.98 33.59 -8.64
CA ALA A 735 -20.28 33.87 -8.02
C ALA A 735 -20.24 33.74 -6.49
N ASP A 736 -19.23 33.07 -5.95
CA ASP A 736 -19.09 32.83 -4.50
C ASP A 736 -18.65 34.12 -3.79
N GLY A 737 -19.56 34.73 -3.06
CA GLY A 737 -19.32 35.93 -2.26
C GLY A 737 -18.70 35.67 -0.89
N ASP A 738 -18.57 34.41 -0.50
CA ASP A 738 -18.07 33.98 0.81
C ASP A 738 -16.58 33.69 0.83
N ILE A 739 -15.89 33.82 -0.32
CA ILE A 739 -14.44 33.67 -0.40
C ILE A 739 -13.80 34.96 0.11
N THR A 740 -13.41 34.95 1.38
CA THR A 740 -12.70 36.02 2.04
C THR A 740 -11.20 35.76 2.06
N GLN A 741 -10.39 36.76 2.45
CA GLN A 741 -8.96 36.55 2.68
C GLN A 741 -8.69 35.51 3.78
N GLU A 742 -9.53 35.48 4.81
CA GLU A 742 -9.44 34.47 5.89
C GLU A 742 -9.68 33.07 5.37
N THR A 743 -10.69 32.86 4.52
CA THR A 743 -10.96 31.60 3.84
C THR A 743 -9.77 31.18 2.97
N LEU A 744 -9.22 32.09 2.17
CA LEU A 744 -8.04 31.82 1.35
C LEU A 744 -6.81 31.45 2.18
N ASN A 745 -6.60 32.12 3.31
CA ASN A 745 -5.50 31.79 4.22
C ASN A 745 -5.59 30.34 4.74
N GLY A 746 -6.81 29.84 4.99
CA GLY A 746 -7.01 28.44 5.37
C GLY A 746 -6.54 27.47 4.29
N TYR A 747 -6.88 27.73 3.02
CA TYR A 747 -6.45 26.87 1.91
C TYR A 747 -4.96 26.99 1.60
N ILE A 748 -4.34 28.16 1.79
CA ILE A 748 -2.89 28.34 1.70
C ILE A 748 -2.18 27.51 2.79
N LEU A 749 -2.70 27.52 4.03
CA LEU A 749 -2.14 26.72 5.12
C LEU A 749 -2.25 25.22 4.85
N SER A 750 -3.39 24.75 4.31
CA SER A 750 -3.57 23.35 3.94
C SER A 750 -2.60 22.94 2.84
N ALA A 751 -2.52 23.70 1.76
CA ALA A 751 -1.59 23.42 0.65
C ALA A 751 -0.11 23.44 1.12
N TYR A 752 0.25 24.37 1.99
CA TYR A 752 1.58 24.40 2.59
C TYR A 752 1.86 23.16 3.44
N SER A 753 0.89 22.72 4.24
CA SER A 753 1.03 21.51 5.06
C SER A 753 1.28 20.26 4.20
N ASP A 754 0.56 20.13 3.10
CA ASP A 754 0.70 19.00 2.17
C ASP A 754 2.07 19.01 1.48
N LEU A 755 2.55 20.19 1.05
CA LEU A 755 3.88 20.35 0.45
C LEU A 755 4.99 20.10 1.48
N ALA A 756 4.84 20.59 2.71
CA ALA A 756 5.81 20.38 3.78
C ALA A 756 5.88 18.89 4.18
N ALA A 757 4.76 18.19 4.23
CA ALA A 757 4.72 16.75 4.50
C ALA A 757 5.40 15.91 3.41
N SER A 758 5.31 16.35 2.14
CA SER A 758 5.95 15.66 1.01
C SER A 758 7.45 15.90 0.90
N SER A 759 7.98 16.92 1.57
CA SER A 759 9.38 17.33 1.54
C SER A 759 10.19 16.91 2.79
N GLY A 760 9.54 16.25 3.77
CA GLY A 760 10.13 15.84 5.05
C GLY A 760 10.80 14.49 5.09
#